data_a5d8fb8be137e757e615cb39c6de9533
#
_entry.id   a5d8fb8be137e757e615cb39c6de9533
#
_cell.length_a   1.000
_cell.length_b   1.000
_cell.length_c   1.000
_cell.angle_alpha   90.00
_cell.angle_beta   90.00
_cell.angle_gamma   90.00
#
_symmetry.space_group_name_H-M   'P 1'
#
loop_
_entity.id
_entity.type
_entity.pdbx_description
1 polymer ?
#
loop_
_entity_poly.entity_id
_entity_poly.type
_entity_poly.pdbx_seq_one_letter_code
_entity_poly.pdbx_strand_id
1 'polypeptide(L)'
;MAIEVRVGPPLITINHGSTFVVSEPDGSITAHTDQGIYSRDTRYVSSYTFFADGQPWTLQNSGATAYFAFRAHLINPRISTEYGTTEPATLGLIFGRAVREGVHEDFDLKNYGMQRVRFNLEIAPRTDFADIFEVKSKRVIRKGKITTQWNPTTAELVSAYQHGDFRRSFLFRIKSNSSPATYANGRINFFVDLAPGASWHTCCEHEFIEPKRRWHSLTLCSHRIEESQNVADLTRWRQRTTSITTANEDVYRLFRRSVEDMAALRLPLPESTEREFVPAAGVPWFVTVFGRDSLIVSLQNMIVFPDFARGALDILGKLQATETDNFRDAQPGKIPHEMRYGELAETKQIPHTPYYGTADATALYLIALHESWKWLGDDSLFIKHQEVAERCLEWIERYGDLDGDGFQEYQTQSPQGYENMGWKDAAEAVVYPDGSRVKGPKALCELQGYTYDAWIRMAEAFSYFGNAQRAAALREKARALRQRFEEHFWCDDIHFYAFALDVDKRPVRTIASNPGHLLWTEIASQDHAGSVIKRLLEPDMWSGWGIRTLSEAHPAYNPFSYQNGSVWPHDNGIIAMGCRRYGYLKEAAMIARDISEAASYFAFYRLPELYAGIRREKGNFPVQYLGANVPQAWAAGSVFHLLRAILGLDAEAHKSTLYVEPALPEWLSDITLHNLRVGTATVTIRFWREGEKSRYEVLSATGSIHVEEGRSALRLA
;
A
#
# COMPACT_ATOMS: atom_id res chain seq x y z
N MET A 1 -15.81 -8.70 -30.56
CA MET A 1 -15.03 -7.66 -29.90
C MET A 1 -15.46 -7.62 -28.45
N ALA A 2 -14.61 -7.99 -27.52
CA ALA A 2 -14.95 -7.87 -26.10
C ALA A 2 -14.98 -6.38 -25.76
N ILE A 3 -16.03 -5.92 -25.09
CA ILE A 3 -16.09 -4.57 -24.55
C ILE A 3 -15.08 -4.52 -23.40
N GLU A 4 -14.10 -3.66 -23.47
CA GLU A 4 -13.14 -3.44 -22.40
C GLU A 4 -13.86 -2.77 -21.23
N VAL A 5 -14.15 -3.53 -20.17
CA VAL A 5 -14.78 -3.00 -18.95
C VAL A 5 -13.66 -2.49 -18.04
N ARG A 6 -13.80 -1.25 -17.54
CA ARG A 6 -12.93 -0.66 -16.52
C ARG A 6 -13.73 -0.38 -15.27
N VAL A 7 -13.24 -0.87 -14.15
CA VAL A 7 -13.92 -0.79 -12.85
C VAL A 7 -13.15 0.17 -11.94
N GLY A 8 -13.88 0.99 -11.20
CA GLY A 8 -13.34 1.93 -10.21
C GLY A 8 -13.96 3.32 -10.31
N PRO A 9 -13.81 4.16 -9.28
CA PRO A 9 -14.27 5.54 -9.34
C PRO A 9 -13.46 6.33 -10.39
N PRO A 10 -14.08 7.26 -11.11
CA PRO A 10 -13.42 8.04 -12.17
C PRO A 10 -12.48 9.12 -11.64
N LEU A 11 -12.10 9.09 -10.36
CA LEU A 11 -11.23 10.08 -9.73
C LEU A 11 -9.76 9.90 -10.15
N ILE A 12 -9.06 11.01 -10.22
CA ILE A 12 -7.61 11.03 -10.47
C ILE A 12 -6.88 11.11 -9.13
N THR A 13 -5.97 10.16 -8.92
CA THR A 13 -5.07 10.15 -7.77
C THR A 13 -3.63 10.27 -8.24
N ILE A 14 -2.91 11.27 -7.75
CA ILE A 14 -1.46 11.44 -7.93
C ILE A 14 -0.81 11.69 -6.58
N ASN A 15 0.41 11.17 -6.38
CA ASN A 15 1.10 11.29 -5.11
C ASN A 15 2.63 11.26 -5.25
N HIS A 16 3.31 11.79 -4.24
CA HIS A 16 4.77 11.64 -4.06
C HIS A 16 5.09 11.79 -2.56
N GLY A 17 5.74 10.79 -1.97
CA GLY A 17 6.00 10.77 -0.54
C GLY A 17 4.70 10.87 0.27
N SER A 18 4.65 11.77 1.24
CA SER A 18 3.48 11.98 2.09
C SER A 18 2.42 12.93 1.51
N THR A 19 2.65 13.47 0.33
CA THR A 19 1.73 14.40 -0.33
C THR A 19 0.95 13.70 -1.45
N PHE A 20 -0.35 13.89 -1.48
CA PHE A 20 -1.19 13.33 -2.53
C PHE A 20 -2.38 14.23 -2.86
N VAL A 21 -2.92 14.04 -4.06
CA VAL A 21 -4.09 14.74 -4.57
C VAL A 21 -5.11 13.74 -5.05
N VAL A 22 -6.36 13.92 -4.64
CA VAL A 22 -7.53 13.23 -5.17
C VAL A 22 -8.45 14.27 -5.79
N SER A 23 -8.72 14.17 -7.07
CA SER A 23 -9.48 15.18 -7.83
C SER A 23 -10.40 14.57 -8.88
N GLU A 24 -11.33 15.37 -9.37
CA GLU A 24 -12.14 15.06 -10.56
C GLU A 24 -11.23 14.95 -11.81
N PRO A 25 -11.74 14.35 -12.90
CA PRO A 25 -11.00 14.25 -14.16
C PRO A 25 -10.63 15.59 -14.81
N ASP A 26 -11.33 16.68 -14.50
CA ASP A 26 -10.99 18.03 -14.97
C ASP A 26 -9.93 18.72 -14.09
N GLY A 27 -9.52 18.07 -12.98
CA GLY A 27 -8.57 18.59 -12.01
C GLY A 27 -9.22 19.39 -10.88
N SER A 28 -10.53 19.60 -10.88
CA SER A 28 -11.26 20.23 -9.78
C SER A 28 -11.31 19.31 -8.54
N ILE A 29 -11.55 19.89 -7.37
CA ILE A 29 -11.73 19.21 -6.10
C ILE A 29 -13.10 19.60 -5.55
N THR A 30 -13.99 18.61 -5.47
CA THR A 30 -15.36 18.81 -5.02
C THR A 30 -15.43 18.90 -3.50
N ALA A 31 -16.05 19.97 -2.99
CA ALA A 31 -16.24 20.17 -1.56
C ALA A 31 -17.09 19.07 -0.91
N HIS A 32 -16.87 18.82 0.38
CA HIS A 32 -17.62 17.84 1.19
C HIS A 32 -17.50 16.37 0.72
N THR A 33 -16.44 16.06 -0.01
CA THR A 33 -16.06 14.72 -0.42
C THR A 33 -14.74 14.31 0.26
N ASP A 34 -14.22 13.15 -0.11
CA ASP A 34 -12.87 12.69 0.23
C ASP A 34 -11.78 13.20 -0.71
N GLN A 35 -12.15 14.01 -1.70
CA GLN A 35 -11.20 14.70 -2.54
C GLN A 35 -10.43 15.79 -1.79
N GLY A 36 -9.25 16.14 -2.29
CA GLY A 36 -8.42 17.16 -1.66
C GLY A 36 -6.96 17.10 -2.04
N ILE A 37 -6.21 18.05 -1.51
CA ILE A 37 -4.75 18.02 -1.47
C ILE A 37 -4.34 17.78 -0.03
N TYR A 38 -3.61 16.71 0.19
CA TYR A 38 -3.24 16.21 1.50
C TYR A 38 -1.73 16.14 1.67
N SER A 39 -1.29 16.34 2.89
CA SER A 39 0.06 16.02 3.32
C SER A 39 0.05 15.67 4.81
N ARG A 40 0.71 14.56 5.20
CA ARG A 40 0.87 14.13 6.59
C ARG A 40 -0.45 14.18 7.39
N ASP A 41 -1.45 13.42 6.93
CA ASP A 41 -2.76 13.26 7.56
C ASP A 41 -3.62 14.55 7.67
N THR A 42 -3.19 15.66 7.03
CA THR A 42 -3.95 16.92 6.99
C THR A 42 -4.41 17.21 5.56
N ARG A 43 -5.70 17.49 5.38
CA ARG A 43 -6.25 18.03 4.13
C ARG A 43 -6.03 19.54 4.07
N TYR A 44 -5.07 19.99 3.27
CA TYR A 44 -4.79 21.41 3.11
C TYR A 44 -5.77 22.11 2.16
N VAL A 45 -6.17 21.44 1.07
CA VAL A 45 -7.16 21.98 0.13
C VAL A 45 -8.36 21.05 0.08
N SER A 46 -9.53 21.54 0.42
CA SER A 46 -10.80 20.80 0.51
C SER A 46 -11.75 21.10 -0.66
N SER A 47 -11.48 22.15 -1.42
CA SER A 47 -12.18 22.47 -2.67
C SER A 47 -11.25 23.28 -3.57
N TYR A 48 -11.28 22.98 -4.84
CA TYR A 48 -10.47 23.66 -5.86
C TYR A 48 -11.24 23.69 -7.17
N THR A 49 -11.47 24.87 -7.70
CA THR A 49 -12.16 25.05 -8.98
C THR A 49 -11.55 26.23 -9.72
N PHE A 50 -11.66 26.22 -11.05
CA PHE A 50 -11.23 27.33 -11.88
C PHE A 50 -12.26 27.59 -12.99
N PHE A 51 -12.43 28.86 -13.36
CA PHE A 51 -13.53 29.34 -14.19
C PHE A 51 -13.03 30.30 -15.27
N ALA A 52 -13.84 30.45 -16.30
CA ALA A 52 -13.75 31.54 -17.30
C ALA A 52 -14.96 32.45 -17.11
N ASP A 53 -14.76 33.65 -16.51
CA ASP A 53 -15.84 34.57 -16.09
C ASP A 53 -16.98 33.84 -15.35
N GLY A 54 -16.64 33.08 -14.30
CA GLY A 54 -17.59 32.35 -13.49
C GLY A 54 -18.16 31.06 -14.11
N GLN A 55 -17.84 30.74 -15.37
CA GLN A 55 -18.31 29.55 -16.07
C GLN A 55 -17.27 28.44 -15.97
N PRO A 56 -17.66 27.18 -15.68
CA PRO A 56 -16.73 26.05 -15.62
C PRO A 56 -16.23 25.70 -17.02
N TRP A 57 -14.98 25.25 -17.11
CA TRP A 57 -14.39 24.71 -18.33
C TRP A 57 -14.99 23.35 -18.68
N THR A 58 -15.03 23.00 -19.95
CA THR A 58 -15.54 21.73 -20.44
C THR A 58 -14.38 20.78 -20.70
N LEU A 59 -14.35 19.64 -19.97
CA LEU A 59 -13.35 18.62 -20.14
C LEU A 59 -13.46 17.93 -21.50
N GLN A 60 -12.34 17.80 -22.21
CA GLN A 60 -12.23 17.00 -23.42
C GLN A 60 -11.55 15.67 -23.15
N ASN A 61 -10.41 15.70 -22.46
CA ASN A 61 -9.66 14.50 -22.10
C ASN A 61 -8.74 14.79 -20.92
N SER A 62 -8.46 13.77 -20.13
CA SER A 62 -7.51 13.85 -19.03
C SER A 62 -6.94 12.50 -18.62
N GLY A 63 -5.88 12.53 -17.81
CA GLY A 63 -5.31 11.33 -17.21
C GLY A 63 -4.06 11.63 -16.39
N ALA A 64 -3.74 10.69 -15.51
CA ALA A 64 -2.46 10.67 -14.83
C ALA A 64 -1.39 10.25 -15.86
N THR A 65 -0.44 11.14 -16.16
CA THR A 65 0.68 10.88 -17.06
C THR A 65 1.81 10.12 -16.36
N ALA A 66 1.87 10.23 -15.04
CA ALA A 66 2.70 9.45 -14.13
C ALA A 66 2.00 9.40 -12.76
N TYR A 67 2.51 8.57 -11.83
CA TYR A 67 1.93 8.52 -10.47
C TYR A 67 1.97 9.88 -9.75
N PHE A 68 2.88 10.76 -10.16
CA PHE A 68 3.08 12.10 -9.58
C PHE A 68 2.54 13.24 -10.45
N ALA A 69 1.99 12.95 -11.62
CA ALA A 69 1.60 13.99 -12.59
C ALA A 69 0.29 13.67 -13.30
N PHE A 70 -0.48 14.73 -13.51
CA PHE A 70 -1.79 14.72 -14.15
C PHE A 70 -1.86 15.82 -15.22
N ARG A 71 -2.63 15.57 -16.28
CA ARG A 71 -2.91 16.58 -17.31
C ARG A 71 -4.37 16.47 -17.77
N ALA A 72 -5.02 17.62 -17.93
CA ALA A 72 -6.35 17.75 -18.54
C ALA A 72 -6.31 18.72 -19.71
N HIS A 73 -7.06 18.40 -20.76
CA HIS A 73 -7.34 19.25 -21.90
C HIS A 73 -8.79 19.71 -21.83
N LEU A 74 -8.98 21.01 -21.73
CA LEU A 74 -10.29 21.64 -21.55
C LEU A 74 -10.53 22.69 -22.65
N ILE A 75 -11.81 22.97 -22.92
CA ILE A 75 -12.25 24.02 -23.81
C ILE A 75 -13.20 24.97 -23.11
N ASN A 76 -13.29 26.19 -23.58
CA ASN A 76 -14.21 27.17 -23.02
C ASN A 76 -15.67 26.83 -23.33
N PRO A 77 -16.59 27.11 -22.38
CA PRO A 77 -18.01 27.28 -22.66
C PRO A 77 -18.23 28.57 -23.45
N ARG A 78 -19.48 28.92 -23.74
CA ARG A 78 -19.81 30.25 -24.20
C ARG A 78 -19.53 31.28 -23.10
N ILE A 79 -18.66 32.25 -23.37
CA ILE A 79 -18.28 33.32 -22.44
C ILE A 79 -18.85 34.63 -22.96
N SER A 80 -19.67 35.30 -22.15
CA SER A 80 -20.22 36.62 -22.51
C SER A 80 -19.75 37.63 -21.47
N THR A 81 -18.97 38.61 -21.91
CA THR A 81 -18.39 39.68 -21.11
C THR A 81 -18.77 41.03 -21.65
N GLU A 82 -18.43 42.11 -20.97
CA GLU A 82 -18.54 43.48 -21.50
C GLU A 82 -17.72 43.71 -22.78
N TYR A 83 -16.73 42.85 -23.06
CA TYR A 83 -15.87 42.90 -24.24
C TYR A 83 -16.41 42.12 -25.46
N GLY A 84 -17.56 41.45 -25.28
CA GLY A 84 -18.19 40.63 -26.32
C GLY A 84 -18.42 39.19 -25.94
N THR A 85 -18.85 38.40 -26.93
CA THR A 85 -19.11 36.95 -26.73
C THR A 85 -18.03 36.15 -27.41
N THR A 86 -17.48 35.18 -26.63
CA THR A 86 -16.57 34.17 -27.14
C THR A 86 -17.33 32.86 -27.32
N GLU A 87 -17.33 32.33 -28.55
CA GLU A 87 -18.03 31.09 -28.86
C GLU A 87 -17.37 29.89 -28.18
N PRO A 88 -18.13 28.83 -27.89
CA PRO A 88 -17.60 27.60 -27.28
C PRO A 88 -16.49 26.98 -28.13
N ALA A 89 -15.57 26.26 -27.48
CA ALA A 89 -14.49 25.49 -28.11
C ALA A 89 -13.52 26.32 -29.00
N THR A 90 -13.43 27.62 -28.74
CA THR A 90 -12.45 28.50 -29.40
C THR A 90 -11.19 28.74 -28.60
N LEU A 91 -11.24 28.49 -27.28
CA LEU A 91 -10.08 28.49 -26.37
C LEU A 91 -9.77 27.08 -25.94
N GLY A 92 -8.51 26.71 -25.98
CA GLY A 92 -7.99 25.48 -25.38
C GLY A 92 -7.19 25.79 -24.12
N LEU A 93 -7.53 25.13 -23.01
CA LEU A 93 -6.79 25.18 -21.75
C LEU A 93 -6.15 23.83 -21.49
N ILE A 94 -4.83 23.79 -21.35
CA ILE A 94 -4.12 22.63 -20.83
C ILE A 94 -3.83 22.92 -19.35
N PHE A 95 -4.42 22.10 -18.47
CA PHE A 95 -4.16 22.13 -17.05
C PHE A 95 -3.24 20.98 -16.67
N GLY A 96 -2.09 21.30 -16.09
CA GLY A 96 -1.12 20.35 -15.58
C GLY A 96 -1.00 20.44 -14.07
N ARG A 97 -0.89 19.30 -13.39
CA ARG A 97 -0.61 19.24 -11.93
C ARG A 97 0.45 18.20 -11.66
N ALA A 98 1.48 18.54 -10.88
CA ALA A 98 2.55 17.65 -10.46
C ALA A 98 2.77 17.75 -8.94
N VAL A 99 3.02 16.59 -8.31
CA VAL A 99 3.27 16.47 -6.87
C VAL A 99 4.75 16.11 -6.64
N ARG A 100 5.42 16.88 -5.81
CA ARG A 100 6.74 16.57 -5.24
C ARG A 100 6.91 17.38 -3.97
N GLU A 101 6.77 16.76 -2.81
CA GLU A 101 6.64 17.42 -1.51
C GLU A 101 5.47 18.42 -1.46
N GLY A 102 5.52 19.54 -2.16
CA GLY A 102 4.38 20.41 -2.49
C GLY A 102 3.72 20.05 -3.83
N VAL A 103 2.87 20.94 -4.34
CA VAL A 103 2.18 20.76 -5.63
C VAL A 103 2.51 21.91 -6.57
N HIS A 104 2.75 21.60 -7.83
CA HIS A 104 2.92 22.57 -8.91
C HIS A 104 1.79 22.43 -9.92
N GLU A 105 1.27 23.56 -10.40
CA GLU A 105 0.20 23.61 -11.41
C GLU A 105 0.57 24.56 -12.54
N ASP A 106 0.29 24.14 -13.77
CA ASP A 106 0.43 24.93 -14.98
C ASP A 106 -0.93 25.12 -15.64
N PHE A 107 -1.22 26.36 -16.07
CA PHE A 107 -2.37 26.75 -16.88
C PHE A 107 -1.87 27.32 -18.20
N ASP A 108 -1.95 26.55 -19.26
CA ASP A 108 -1.55 26.93 -20.61
C ASP A 108 -2.79 27.16 -21.47
N LEU A 109 -3.06 28.40 -21.81
CA LEU A 109 -4.24 28.81 -22.56
C LEU A 109 -3.84 29.26 -23.97
N LYS A 110 -4.61 28.86 -24.97
CA LYS A 110 -4.42 29.27 -26.36
C LYS A 110 -5.74 29.64 -27.02
N ASN A 111 -5.73 30.74 -27.75
CA ASN A 111 -6.86 31.18 -28.57
C ASN A 111 -6.75 30.56 -29.97
N TYR A 112 -7.65 29.64 -30.31
CA TYR A 112 -7.79 29.03 -31.63
C TYR A 112 -8.85 29.71 -32.48
N GLY A 113 -9.58 30.68 -31.91
CA GLY A 113 -10.60 31.46 -32.60
C GLY A 113 -9.99 32.54 -33.50
N MET A 114 -10.85 33.15 -34.31
CA MET A 114 -10.49 34.22 -35.26
C MET A 114 -10.63 35.62 -34.66
N GLN A 115 -11.11 35.73 -33.43
CA GLN A 115 -11.33 37.01 -32.74
C GLN A 115 -10.46 37.12 -31.50
N ARG A 116 -10.13 38.37 -31.13
CA ARG A 116 -9.51 38.69 -29.87
C ARG A 116 -10.50 38.42 -28.73
N VAL A 117 -10.05 37.73 -27.69
CA VAL A 117 -10.88 37.40 -26.52
C VAL A 117 -10.36 38.08 -25.27
N ARG A 118 -11.29 38.52 -24.41
CA ARG A 118 -11.00 39.13 -23.11
C ARG A 118 -11.94 38.56 -22.06
N PHE A 119 -11.38 38.00 -20.98
CA PHE A 119 -12.14 37.40 -19.88
C PHE A 119 -11.26 37.27 -18.63
N ASN A 120 -11.87 36.94 -17.48
CA ASN A 120 -11.15 36.61 -16.26
C ASN A 120 -11.00 35.11 -16.13
N LEU A 121 -9.75 34.63 -16.02
CA LEU A 121 -9.47 33.28 -15.49
C LEU A 121 -9.45 33.38 -13.98
N GLU A 122 -10.28 32.59 -13.31
CA GLU A 122 -10.46 32.62 -11.86
C GLU A 122 -10.03 31.28 -11.26
N ILE A 123 -9.26 31.29 -10.16
CA ILE A 123 -8.85 30.11 -9.41
C ILE A 123 -9.34 30.26 -7.97
N ALA A 124 -10.06 29.26 -7.46
CA ALA A 124 -10.72 29.29 -6.15
C ALA A 124 -10.29 28.14 -5.24
N PRO A 125 -9.11 28.19 -4.59
CA PRO A 125 -8.73 27.25 -3.56
C PRO A 125 -9.48 27.51 -2.25
N ARG A 126 -9.88 26.43 -1.56
CA ARG A 126 -10.47 26.49 -0.21
C ARG A 126 -9.76 25.50 0.70
N THR A 127 -9.57 25.90 1.95
CA THR A 127 -8.85 25.15 2.98
C THR A 127 -9.76 24.81 4.14
N ASP A 128 -9.66 23.63 4.72
CA ASP A 128 -10.35 23.25 5.94
C ASP A 128 -9.42 22.69 7.03
N PHE A 129 -8.22 22.25 6.66
CA PHE A 129 -7.23 21.62 7.53
C PHE A 129 -7.77 20.40 8.30
N ALA A 130 -8.73 19.69 7.71
CA ALA A 130 -9.34 18.53 8.32
C ALA A 130 -8.33 17.40 8.50
N ASP A 131 -8.45 16.72 9.65
CA ASP A 131 -7.71 15.47 9.89
C ASP A 131 -8.21 14.35 8.98
N ILE A 132 -7.32 13.49 8.53
CA ILE A 132 -7.64 12.37 7.61
C ILE A 132 -8.75 11.46 8.17
N PHE A 133 -8.78 11.22 9.49
CA PHE A 133 -9.83 10.43 10.13
C PHE A 133 -11.20 11.12 10.09
N GLU A 134 -11.23 12.44 10.22
CA GLU A 134 -12.46 13.21 10.11
C GLU A 134 -13.00 13.18 8.67
N VAL A 135 -12.11 13.27 7.68
CA VAL A 135 -12.50 13.15 6.26
C VAL A 135 -13.03 11.75 5.97
N LYS A 136 -12.30 10.70 6.38
CA LYS A 136 -12.69 9.29 6.18
C LYS A 136 -14.04 8.97 6.82
N SER A 137 -14.31 9.50 8.02
CA SER A 137 -15.58 9.32 8.72
C SER A 137 -16.70 10.25 8.22
N LYS A 138 -16.40 11.14 7.26
CA LYS A 138 -17.31 12.20 6.75
C LYS A 138 -17.85 13.11 7.87
N ARG A 139 -17.07 13.29 8.92
CA ARG A 139 -17.43 14.09 10.11
C ARG A 139 -16.31 15.08 10.43
N VAL A 140 -16.19 16.12 9.61
CA VAL A 140 -15.23 17.20 9.81
C VAL A 140 -15.76 18.18 10.85
N ILE A 141 -15.05 18.31 11.96
CA ILE A 141 -15.40 19.23 13.07
C ILE A 141 -14.28 20.26 13.20
N ARG A 142 -14.57 21.50 12.78
CA ARG A 142 -13.62 22.60 12.95
C ARG A 142 -13.45 22.95 14.43
N LYS A 143 -12.25 22.75 14.96
CA LYS A 143 -11.90 23.02 16.35
C LYS A 143 -11.12 24.32 16.52
N GLY A 144 -10.34 24.67 15.50
CA GLY A 144 -9.47 25.84 15.49
C GLY A 144 -9.93 26.97 14.58
N LYS A 145 -9.14 28.03 14.54
CA LYS A 145 -9.37 29.23 13.73
C LYS A 145 -8.58 29.17 12.43
N ILE A 146 -9.24 29.45 11.31
CA ILE A 146 -8.60 29.65 10.00
C ILE A 146 -8.57 31.16 9.70
N THR A 147 -7.40 31.65 9.28
CA THR A 147 -7.22 33.02 8.77
C THR A 147 -6.65 32.96 7.38
N THR A 148 -7.16 33.77 6.44
CA THR A 148 -6.68 33.83 5.07
C THR A 148 -6.27 35.25 4.73
N GLN A 149 -5.08 35.43 4.15
CA GLN A 149 -4.52 36.73 3.77
C GLN A 149 -3.93 36.63 2.37
N TRP A 150 -4.13 37.71 1.59
CA TRP A 150 -3.51 37.90 0.28
C TRP A 150 -2.42 38.96 0.36
N ASN A 151 -1.24 38.64 -0.19
CA ASN A 151 -0.15 39.59 -0.37
C ASN A 151 -0.02 39.94 -1.86
N PRO A 152 -0.45 41.13 -2.29
CA PRO A 152 -0.37 41.51 -3.71
C PRO A 152 1.05 41.71 -4.22
N THR A 153 2.01 42.03 -3.33
CA THR A 153 3.42 42.26 -3.74
C THR A 153 4.12 40.97 -4.11
N THR A 154 3.84 39.88 -3.39
CA THR A 154 4.45 38.56 -3.63
C THR A 154 3.50 37.63 -4.40
N ALA A 155 2.26 38.06 -4.70
CA ALA A 155 1.20 37.26 -5.32
C ALA A 155 0.98 35.93 -4.56
N GLU A 156 0.82 36.04 -3.24
CA GLU A 156 0.68 34.88 -2.33
C GLU A 156 -0.64 34.94 -1.56
N LEU A 157 -1.35 33.80 -1.55
CA LEU A 157 -2.49 33.56 -0.66
C LEU A 157 -2.04 32.62 0.45
N VAL A 158 -2.08 33.07 1.70
CA VAL A 158 -1.74 32.29 2.89
C VAL A 158 -2.99 32.00 3.69
N SER A 159 -3.29 30.73 3.93
CA SER A 159 -4.29 30.29 4.88
C SER A 159 -3.60 29.61 6.06
N ALA A 160 -3.87 30.06 7.28
CA ALA A 160 -3.26 29.52 8.49
C ALA A 160 -4.34 29.01 9.44
N TYR A 161 -4.12 27.81 9.97
CA TYR A 161 -4.97 27.14 10.98
C TYR A 161 -4.23 27.04 12.30
N GLN A 162 -4.95 27.30 13.39
CA GLN A 162 -4.45 27.14 14.74
C GLN A 162 -5.53 26.60 15.69
N HIS A 163 -5.17 25.54 16.41
CA HIS A 163 -5.92 24.98 17.52
C HIS A 163 -4.96 24.62 18.67
N GLY A 164 -4.97 25.43 19.73
CA GLY A 164 -3.95 25.29 20.77
C GLY A 164 -2.52 25.44 20.21
N ASP A 165 -1.70 24.42 20.43
CA ASP A 165 -0.34 24.35 19.93
C ASP A 165 -0.26 23.76 18.51
N PHE A 166 -1.30 23.13 18.02
CA PHE A 166 -1.38 22.61 16.67
C PHE A 166 -1.49 23.74 15.65
N ARG A 167 -0.55 23.79 14.71
CA ARG A 167 -0.48 24.85 13.69
C ARG A 167 -0.16 24.22 12.33
N ARG A 168 -0.92 24.64 11.30
CA ARG A 168 -0.68 24.31 9.89
C ARG A 168 -0.92 25.54 9.04
N SER A 169 -0.16 25.70 7.96
CA SER A 169 -0.44 26.76 6.99
C SER A 169 -0.31 26.22 5.57
N PHE A 170 -1.14 26.76 4.71
CA PHE A 170 -1.16 26.55 3.27
C PHE A 170 -0.77 27.85 2.58
N LEU A 171 0.22 27.77 1.69
CA LEU A 171 0.64 28.89 0.87
C LEU A 171 0.39 28.54 -0.60
N PHE A 172 -0.44 29.32 -1.27
CA PHE A 172 -0.60 29.31 -2.72
C PHE A 172 0.16 30.50 -3.29
N ARG A 173 1.17 30.22 -4.12
CA ARG A 173 2.05 31.23 -4.72
C ARG A 173 1.96 31.19 -6.23
N ILE A 174 1.87 32.36 -6.87
CA ILE A 174 1.99 32.49 -8.31
C ILE A 174 3.45 32.72 -8.65
N LYS A 175 4.06 31.83 -9.44
CA LYS A 175 5.50 31.86 -9.78
C LYS A 175 5.77 32.55 -11.12
N SER A 176 4.89 32.33 -12.10
CA SER A 176 4.99 32.94 -13.41
C SER A 176 3.59 33.24 -13.91
N ASN A 177 3.42 34.37 -14.58
CA ASN A 177 2.14 34.79 -15.09
C ASN A 177 2.29 35.73 -16.30
N SER A 178 1.40 35.61 -17.27
CA SER A 178 1.32 36.49 -18.41
C SER A 178 0.48 37.77 -18.12
N SER A 179 -0.21 37.81 -16.98
CA SER A 179 -0.95 38.99 -16.52
C SER A 179 -0.97 39.07 -15.00
N PRO A 180 -1.05 40.29 -14.39
CA PRO A 180 -1.07 40.43 -12.94
C PRO A 180 -2.23 39.68 -12.30
N ALA A 181 -1.96 39.06 -11.12
CA ALA A 181 -2.97 38.41 -10.32
C ALA A 181 -3.58 39.38 -9.31
N THR A 182 -4.90 39.26 -9.10
CA THR A 182 -5.63 39.98 -8.06
C THR A 182 -6.41 38.96 -7.22
N TYR A 183 -6.81 39.37 -6.01
CA TYR A 183 -7.62 38.51 -5.15
C TYR A 183 -8.87 39.27 -4.68
N ALA A 184 -10.02 38.71 -5.02
CA ALA A 184 -11.31 39.26 -4.61
C ALA A 184 -12.35 38.12 -4.45
N ASN A 185 -13.25 38.27 -3.48
CA ASN A 185 -14.34 37.32 -3.23
C ASN A 185 -13.90 35.86 -3.09
N GLY A 186 -12.70 35.65 -2.52
CA GLY A 186 -12.12 34.32 -2.34
C GLY A 186 -11.60 33.68 -3.62
N ARG A 187 -11.38 34.43 -4.69
CA ARG A 187 -10.83 33.97 -5.96
C ARG A 187 -9.58 34.75 -6.32
N ILE A 188 -8.61 34.06 -6.90
CA ILE A 188 -7.46 34.65 -7.56
C ILE A 188 -7.88 34.86 -9.01
N ASN A 189 -7.74 36.09 -9.52
CA ASN A 189 -8.24 36.49 -10.83
C ASN A 189 -7.08 36.97 -11.70
N PHE A 190 -7.08 36.52 -12.96
CA PHE A 190 -6.18 36.97 -14.01
C PHE A 190 -7.00 37.54 -15.17
N PHE A 191 -6.78 38.79 -15.50
CA PHE A 191 -7.36 39.34 -16.72
C PHE A 191 -6.58 38.82 -17.93
N VAL A 192 -7.25 38.04 -18.77
CA VAL A 192 -6.71 37.41 -19.97
C VAL A 192 -7.13 38.22 -21.17
N ASP A 193 -6.18 38.67 -21.99
CA ASP A 193 -6.38 39.37 -23.25
C ASP A 193 -5.56 38.69 -24.36
N LEU A 194 -6.23 37.95 -25.26
CA LEU A 194 -5.61 37.09 -26.24
C LEU A 194 -6.06 37.41 -27.66
N ALA A 195 -5.13 37.83 -28.51
CA ALA A 195 -5.31 37.88 -29.96
C ALA A 195 -5.50 36.47 -30.56
N PRO A 196 -6.05 36.37 -31.79
CA PRO A 196 -6.07 35.09 -32.51
C PRO A 196 -4.70 34.42 -32.58
N GLY A 197 -4.64 33.13 -32.27
CA GLY A 197 -3.40 32.33 -32.24
C GLY A 197 -2.47 32.59 -31.06
N ALA A 198 -2.74 33.59 -30.21
CA ALA A 198 -1.91 33.89 -29.05
C ALA A 198 -2.09 32.91 -27.92
N SER A 199 -1.06 32.80 -27.05
CA SER A 199 -1.04 31.96 -25.84
C SER A 199 -0.85 32.81 -24.58
N TRP A 200 -1.35 32.31 -23.47
CA TRP A 200 -1.21 32.86 -22.14
C TRP A 200 -0.83 31.75 -21.17
N HIS A 201 -0.02 32.05 -20.17
CA HIS A 201 0.45 31.09 -19.23
C HIS A 201 0.45 31.65 -17.79
N THR A 202 0.14 30.79 -16.83
CA THR A 202 0.47 31.00 -15.42
C THR A 202 0.85 29.67 -14.77
N CYS A 203 1.77 29.71 -13.81
CA CYS A 203 2.04 28.57 -12.95
C CYS A 203 1.97 28.94 -11.47
N CYS A 204 1.52 27.99 -10.68
CA CYS A 204 1.25 28.14 -9.26
C CYS A 204 1.93 27.04 -8.46
N GLU A 205 2.31 27.36 -7.23
CA GLU A 205 2.85 26.42 -6.27
C GLU A 205 1.98 26.38 -5.03
N HIS A 206 1.75 25.16 -4.52
CA HIS A 206 1.12 24.90 -3.23
C HIS A 206 2.19 24.39 -2.27
N GLU A 207 2.37 25.10 -1.18
CA GLU A 207 3.32 24.74 -0.13
C GLU A 207 2.57 24.48 1.18
N PHE A 208 3.05 23.50 1.94
CA PHE A 208 2.51 23.12 3.23
C PHE A 208 3.52 23.45 4.32
N ILE A 209 3.06 24.08 5.40
CA ILE A 209 3.93 24.61 6.46
C ILE A 209 3.45 24.07 7.80
N GLU A 210 4.36 23.40 8.50
CA GLU A 210 4.26 22.99 9.89
C GLU A 210 5.31 23.75 10.73
N PRO A 211 5.25 23.76 12.05
CA PRO A 211 6.15 24.56 12.90
C PRO A 211 7.64 24.30 12.67
N LYS A 212 8.00 23.05 12.29
CA LYS A 212 9.40 22.62 12.12
C LYS A 212 9.77 22.29 10.68
N ARG A 213 8.81 22.32 9.74
CA ARG A 213 9.04 21.85 8.38
C ARG A 213 8.16 22.60 7.38
N ARG A 214 8.71 22.81 6.19
CA ARG A 214 8.02 23.38 5.04
C ARG A 214 8.23 22.48 3.83
N TRP A 215 7.13 22.12 3.19
CA TRP A 215 7.14 21.32 1.95
C TRP A 215 6.94 22.27 0.77
N HIS A 216 7.98 22.38 -0.05
CA HIS A 216 7.98 23.20 -1.22
C HIS A 216 7.67 22.35 -2.46
N SER A 217 7.07 22.96 -3.47
CA SER A 217 7.11 22.37 -4.80
C SER A 217 8.55 22.45 -5.33
N LEU A 218 9.14 21.29 -5.61
CA LEU A 218 10.45 21.18 -6.23
C LEU A 218 10.36 21.04 -7.75
N THR A 219 9.17 21.21 -8.32
CA THR A 219 8.93 21.16 -9.75
C THR A 219 9.14 22.57 -10.32
N LEU A 220 10.01 22.69 -11.31
CA LEU A 220 10.20 23.93 -12.01
C LEU A 220 9.04 24.15 -12.99
N CYS A 221 8.63 25.40 -13.18
CA CYS A 221 7.76 25.79 -14.27
C CYS A 221 8.50 25.52 -15.58
N SER A 222 8.31 24.33 -16.12
CA SER A 222 8.83 23.95 -17.43
C SER A 222 7.73 23.28 -18.21
N HIS A 223 7.59 23.66 -19.47
CA HIS A 223 6.66 23.01 -20.41
C HIS A 223 7.00 21.53 -20.67
N ARG A 224 8.05 20.98 -20.03
CA ARG A 224 8.57 19.63 -20.22
C ARG A 224 8.64 18.88 -18.91
N ILE A 225 7.55 18.22 -18.56
CA ILE A 225 7.51 17.24 -17.43
C ILE A 225 8.65 16.21 -17.58
N GLU A 226 9.05 15.90 -18.79
CA GLU A 226 10.09 14.94 -19.17
C GLU A 226 11.48 15.29 -18.60
N GLU A 227 11.77 16.56 -18.33
CA GLU A 227 13.03 17.04 -17.76
C GLU A 227 12.97 17.19 -16.22
N SER A 228 11.85 16.81 -15.60
CA SER A 228 11.67 16.98 -14.15
C SER A 228 12.48 15.95 -13.34
N GLN A 229 12.87 16.36 -12.13
CA GLN A 229 13.55 15.47 -11.18
C GLN A 229 12.70 14.22 -10.87
N ASN A 230 11.36 14.33 -10.89
CA ASN A 230 10.45 13.19 -10.70
C ASN A 230 10.62 12.12 -11.78
N VAL A 231 10.79 12.53 -13.04
CA VAL A 231 11.04 11.61 -14.15
C VAL A 231 12.41 10.96 -14.01
N ALA A 232 13.44 11.74 -13.62
CA ALA A 232 14.76 11.19 -13.34
C ALA A 232 14.72 10.15 -12.19
N ASP A 233 13.96 10.44 -11.13
CA ASP A 233 13.78 9.52 -10.00
C ASP A 233 13.02 8.24 -10.41
N LEU A 234 12.00 8.36 -11.24
CA LEU A 234 11.28 7.21 -11.79
C LEU A 234 12.16 6.38 -12.73
N THR A 235 12.98 7.02 -13.53
CA THR A 235 13.94 6.33 -14.42
C THR A 235 14.96 5.55 -13.62
N ARG A 236 15.56 6.17 -12.58
CA ARG A 236 16.46 5.46 -11.66
C ARG A 236 15.77 4.31 -10.93
N TRP A 237 14.52 4.47 -10.52
CA TRP A 237 13.73 3.42 -9.93
C TRP A 237 13.60 2.21 -10.84
N ARG A 238 13.18 2.43 -12.10
CA ARG A 238 13.05 1.37 -13.12
C ARG A 238 14.36 0.65 -13.41
N GLN A 239 15.50 1.36 -13.34
CA GLN A 239 16.83 0.76 -13.52
C GLN A 239 17.29 -0.09 -12.33
N ARG A 240 16.77 0.18 -11.13
CA ARG A 240 17.15 -0.52 -9.88
C ARG A 240 16.22 -1.67 -9.52
N THR A 241 15.09 -1.78 -10.17
CA THR A 241 14.09 -2.82 -9.91
C THR A 241 14.19 -3.94 -10.94
N THR A 242 13.75 -5.14 -10.54
CA THR A 242 13.54 -6.23 -11.48
C THR A 242 12.46 -5.84 -12.48
N SER A 243 12.69 -6.15 -13.75
CA SER A 243 11.69 -6.07 -14.82
C SER A 243 11.43 -7.42 -15.44
N ILE A 244 10.33 -7.57 -16.15
CA ILE A 244 9.98 -8.82 -16.81
C ILE A 244 9.76 -8.65 -18.30
N THR A 245 9.95 -9.74 -19.05
CA THR A 245 9.40 -9.94 -20.39
C THR A 245 8.66 -11.27 -20.43
N THR A 246 7.51 -11.32 -21.08
CA THR A 246 6.65 -12.50 -21.23
C THR A 246 5.73 -12.32 -22.43
N ALA A 247 5.27 -13.39 -23.04
CA ALA A 247 4.25 -13.37 -24.08
C ALA A 247 2.85 -13.03 -23.53
N ASN A 248 2.62 -13.16 -22.21
CA ASN A 248 1.38 -12.79 -21.57
C ASN A 248 1.35 -11.29 -21.27
N GLU A 249 0.68 -10.51 -22.13
CA GLU A 249 0.61 -9.05 -22.04
C GLU A 249 -0.07 -8.56 -20.76
N ASP A 250 -1.08 -9.27 -20.24
CA ASP A 250 -1.79 -8.89 -19.02
C ASP A 250 -0.86 -9.01 -17.80
N VAL A 251 -0.08 -10.08 -17.70
CA VAL A 251 0.93 -10.26 -16.65
C VAL A 251 2.03 -9.19 -16.77
N TYR A 252 2.47 -8.87 -17.98
CA TYR A 252 3.45 -7.81 -18.21
C TYR A 252 2.95 -6.46 -17.72
N ARG A 253 1.73 -6.08 -18.09
CA ARG A 253 1.11 -4.81 -17.69
C ARG A 253 0.87 -4.74 -16.19
N LEU A 254 0.36 -5.81 -15.60
CA LEU A 254 0.11 -5.92 -14.17
C LEU A 254 1.41 -5.78 -13.36
N PHE A 255 2.45 -6.52 -13.71
CA PHE A 255 3.75 -6.44 -13.05
C PHE A 255 4.34 -5.02 -13.14
N ARG A 256 4.38 -4.47 -14.35
CA ARG A 256 4.88 -3.12 -14.59
C ARG A 256 4.11 -2.07 -13.79
N ARG A 257 2.78 -2.19 -13.73
CA ARG A 257 1.94 -1.31 -12.91
C ARG A 257 2.27 -1.45 -11.42
N SER A 258 2.40 -2.66 -10.93
CA SER A 258 2.75 -2.92 -9.52
C SER A 258 4.12 -2.32 -9.15
N VAL A 259 5.11 -2.41 -10.02
CA VAL A 259 6.43 -1.76 -9.82
C VAL A 259 6.30 -0.24 -9.77
N GLU A 260 5.45 0.38 -10.60
CA GLU A 260 5.19 1.83 -10.56
C GLU A 260 4.38 2.26 -9.33
N ASP A 261 3.43 1.45 -8.87
CA ASP A 261 2.69 1.71 -7.65
C ASP A 261 3.61 1.64 -6.41
N MET A 262 4.58 0.72 -6.41
CA MET A 262 5.64 0.70 -5.38
C MET A 262 6.52 1.96 -5.45
N ALA A 263 6.81 2.49 -6.65
CA ALA A 263 7.50 3.77 -6.78
C ALA A 263 6.73 4.94 -6.16
N ALA A 264 5.39 4.95 -6.36
CA ALA A 264 4.49 5.96 -5.84
C ALA A 264 4.42 5.96 -4.30
N LEU A 265 4.48 4.78 -3.69
CA LEU A 265 4.28 4.58 -2.26
C LEU A 265 5.58 4.64 -1.42
N ARG A 266 6.67 5.17 -1.97
CA ARG A 266 7.92 5.35 -1.24
C ARG A 266 7.86 6.56 -0.31
N LEU A 267 8.03 6.35 0.98
CA LEU A 267 8.24 7.42 1.95
C LEU A 267 9.75 7.53 2.23
N PRO A 268 10.38 8.71 2.01
CA PRO A 268 11.78 8.91 2.34
C PRO A 268 11.96 8.91 3.87
N LEU A 269 13.03 8.28 4.34
CA LEU A 269 13.37 8.32 5.76
C LEU A 269 13.96 9.70 6.14
N PRO A 270 13.65 10.25 7.33
CA PRO A 270 14.01 11.62 7.70
C PRO A 270 15.50 11.96 7.70
N GLU A 271 16.37 10.97 7.91
CA GLU A 271 17.83 11.14 8.04
C GLU A 271 18.63 10.39 6.96
N SER A 272 17.91 9.84 5.97
CA SER A 272 18.55 9.01 4.95
C SER A 272 19.10 9.83 3.79
N THR A 273 20.30 9.46 3.35
CA THR A 273 20.77 9.79 2.01
C THR A 273 19.83 9.11 1.01
N GLU A 274 19.48 9.71 -0.10
CA GLU A 274 18.49 9.43 -1.19
C GLU A 274 18.14 7.95 -1.55
N ARG A 275 18.44 6.96 -0.72
CA ARG A 275 18.38 5.53 -1.07
C ARG A 275 17.53 4.65 -0.20
N GLU A 276 17.10 5.13 0.96
CA GLU A 276 16.31 4.34 1.91
C GLU A 276 14.87 4.86 1.97
N PHE A 277 13.95 3.97 1.69
CA PHE A 277 12.52 4.25 1.69
C PHE A 277 11.80 3.21 2.53
N VAL A 278 10.73 3.62 3.18
CA VAL A 278 9.72 2.71 3.73
C VAL A 278 8.45 2.79 2.88
N PRO A 279 7.76 1.68 2.60
CA PRO A 279 6.52 1.74 1.87
C PRO A 279 5.41 2.37 2.75
N ALA A 280 4.70 3.37 2.21
CA ALA A 280 3.39 3.76 2.71
C ALA A 280 2.39 2.63 2.44
N ALA A 281 1.39 2.46 3.28
CA ALA A 281 0.44 1.38 3.07
C ALA A 281 -0.48 1.65 1.87
N GLY A 282 -1.07 2.84 1.74
CA GLY A 282 -1.94 3.13 0.59
C GLY A 282 -2.55 4.53 0.55
N VAL A 283 -3.00 4.95 -0.62
CA VAL A 283 -3.63 6.25 -0.88
C VAL A 283 -5.14 6.03 -1.01
N PRO A 284 -5.98 6.85 -0.36
CA PRO A 284 -5.67 8.07 0.38
C PRO A 284 -5.48 7.89 1.90
N TRP A 285 -5.95 6.80 2.50
CA TRP A 285 -6.17 6.72 3.95
C TRP A 285 -4.93 6.37 4.77
N PHE A 286 -3.93 5.74 4.13
CA PHE A 286 -2.80 5.10 4.79
C PHE A 286 -1.44 5.54 4.24
N VAL A 287 -1.31 6.87 3.92
CA VAL A 287 -0.06 7.46 3.40
C VAL A 287 0.90 7.75 4.55
N THR A 288 1.22 6.72 5.32
CA THR A 288 2.11 6.80 6.48
C THR A 288 2.79 5.46 6.74
N VAL A 289 3.60 5.37 7.80
CA VAL A 289 4.27 4.15 8.22
C VAL A 289 3.30 3.27 9.00
N PHE A 290 3.12 2.04 8.52
CA PHE A 290 2.43 0.97 9.21
C PHE A 290 3.39 -0.18 9.50
N GLY A 291 3.24 -0.84 10.64
CA GLY A 291 4.11 -1.95 11.03
C GLY A 291 3.91 -3.17 10.14
N ARG A 292 2.75 -3.80 10.22
CA ARG A 292 2.38 -4.99 9.45
C ARG A 292 2.56 -4.80 7.96
N ASP A 293 2.01 -3.69 7.42
CA ASP A 293 2.01 -3.41 5.98
C ASP A 293 3.44 -3.27 5.45
N SER A 294 4.28 -2.45 6.10
CA SER A 294 5.66 -2.26 5.67
C SER A 294 6.46 -3.55 5.68
N LEU A 295 6.21 -4.45 6.65
CA LEU A 295 6.90 -5.73 6.76
C LEU A 295 6.44 -6.73 5.71
N ILE A 296 5.12 -6.87 5.50
CA ILE A 296 4.57 -7.74 4.45
C ILE A 296 4.99 -7.24 3.06
N VAL A 297 4.92 -5.94 2.81
CA VAL A 297 5.37 -5.33 1.54
C VAL A 297 6.85 -5.58 1.31
N SER A 298 7.67 -5.51 2.36
CA SER A 298 9.11 -5.84 2.26
C SER A 298 9.32 -7.29 1.84
N LEU A 299 8.60 -8.24 2.46
CA LEU A 299 8.64 -9.66 2.09
C LEU A 299 8.19 -9.91 0.64
N GLN A 300 7.15 -9.21 0.18
CA GLN A 300 6.65 -9.28 -1.18
C GLN A 300 7.67 -8.75 -2.20
N ASN A 301 8.41 -7.72 -1.84
CA ASN A 301 9.35 -7.03 -2.73
C ASN A 301 10.75 -7.67 -2.83
N MET A 302 11.02 -8.80 -2.18
CA MET A 302 12.33 -9.45 -2.22
C MET A 302 12.82 -9.71 -3.65
N ILE A 303 11.92 -10.07 -4.58
CA ILE A 303 12.26 -10.30 -5.98
C ILE A 303 12.28 -9.04 -6.86
N VAL A 304 11.87 -7.87 -6.33
CA VAL A 304 11.78 -6.63 -7.12
C VAL A 304 12.69 -5.54 -6.58
N PHE A 305 12.57 -5.24 -5.29
CA PHE A 305 13.34 -4.19 -4.61
C PHE A 305 13.56 -4.54 -3.13
N PRO A 306 14.49 -5.44 -2.80
CA PRO A 306 14.69 -5.93 -1.44
C PRO A 306 15.13 -4.84 -0.45
N ASP A 307 15.61 -3.68 -0.92
CA ASP A 307 16.01 -2.56 -0.05
C ASP A 307 14.84 -1.91 0.72
N PHE A 308 13.58 -2.15 0.35
CA PHE A 308 12.44 -1.72 1.19
C PHE A 308 12.53 -2.28 2.61
N ALA A 309 13.03 -3.49 2.75
CA ALA A 309 13.20 -4.11 4.06
C ALA A 309 14.17 -3.36 4.95
N ARG A 310 15.26 -2.78 4.40
CA ARG A 310 16.20 -1.97 5.18
C ARG A 310 15.49 -0.79 5.82
N GLY A 311 14.76 -0.02 5.02
CA GLY A 311 14.03 1.15 5.51
C GLY A 311 12.91 0.79 6.49
N ALA A 312 12.16 -0.30 6.23
CA ALA A 312 11.11 -0.76 7.14
C ALA A 312 11.69 -1.21 8.49
N LEU A 313 12.73 -2.03 8.49
CA LEU A 313 13.40 -2.48 9.71
C LEU A 313 13.99 -1.32 10.51
N ASP A 314 14.63 -0.36 9.84
CA ASP A 314 15.21 0.81 10.49
C ASP A 314 14.17 1.68 11.18
N ILE A 315 13.10 2.07 10.49
CA ILE A 315 12.08 2.95 11.08
C ILE A 315 11.27 2.24 12.16
N LEU A 316 10.87 0.99 11.92
CA LEU A 316 10.09 0.24 12.91
C LEU A 316 10.93 -0.14 14.13
N GLY A 317 12.21 -0.46 13.96
CA GLY A 317 13.14 -0.68 15.07
C GLY A 317 13.38 0.56 15.92
N LYS A 318 13.50 1.76 15.30
CA LYS A 318 13.56 3.03 16.01
C LYS A 318 12.29 3.38 16.77
N LEU A 319 11.13 2.94 16.26
CA LEU A 319 9.81 3.17 16.86
C LEU A 319 9.38 2.03 17.82
N GLN A 320 10.22 1.00 18.04
CA GLN A 320 9.92 -0.08 18.97
C GLN A 320 9.63 0.49 20.36
N ALA A 321 8.55 0.01 21.02
CA ALA A 321 8.20 0.47 22.36
C ALA A 321 9.25 0.11 23.40
N THR A 322 9.53 1.04 24.29
CA THR A 322 10.50 0.90 25.41
C THR A 322 9.84 0.95 26.77
N GLU A 323 8.57 1.31 26.83
CA GLU A 323 7.78 1.49 28.06
C GLU A 323 6.36 0.92 27.89
N THR A 324 5.67 0.73 29.00
CA THR A 324 4.24 0.40 29.00
C THR A 324 3.42 1.69 28.99
N ASP A 325 2.54 1.82 28.00
CA ASP A 325 1.60 2.92 27.88
C ASP A 325 0.26 2.38 27.39
N ASN A 326 -0.70 2.25 28.30
CA ASN A 326 -2.01 1.68 27.98
C ASN A 326 -2.80 2.52 26.99
N PHE A 327 -2.62 3.84 26.94
CA PHE A 327 -3.30 4.69 25.95
C PHE A 327 -2.88 4.35 24.53
N ARG A 328 -1.61 4.00 24.32
CA ARG A 328 -1.05 3.64 23.02
C ARG A 328 -0.99 2.14 22.77
N ASP A 329 -1.49 1.28 23.70
CA ASP A 329 -1.28 -0.18 23.69
C ASP A 329 0.20 -0.59 23.61
N ALA A 330 1.10 0.25 24.15
CA ALA A 330 2.53 0.04 24.12
C ALA A 330 2.99 -0.89 25.25
N GLN A 331 3.91 -1.78 24.89
CA GLN A 331 4.62 -2.66 25.82
C GLN A 331 6.09 -2.78 25.37
N PRO A 332 7.07 -2.84 26.28
CA PRO A 332 8.47 -2.95 25.91
C PRO A 332 8.72 -4.08 24.89
N GLY A 333 9.39 -3.75 23.79
CA GLY A 333 9.69 -4.70 22.71
C GLY A 333 8.66 -4.78 21.59
N LYS A 334 7.45 -4.22 21.75
CA LYS A 334 6.39 -4.27 20.75
C LYS A 334 6.69 -3.37 19.56
N ILE A 335 6.45 -3.86 18.34
CA ILE A 335 6.55 -3.07 17.10
C ILE A 335 5.24 -2.29 16.89
N PRO A 336 5.27 -1.03 16.40
CA PRO A 336 4.06 -0.22 16.28
C PRO A 336 3.12 -0.73 15.18
N HIS A 337 1.83 -0.40 15.33
CA HIS A 337 0.83 -0.59 14.30
C HIS A 337 0.92 0.53 13.24
N GLU A 338 0.85 1.78 13.68
CA GLU A 338 0.90 2.93 12.79
C GLU A 338 1.42 4.20 13.47
N MET A 339 1.88 5.15 12.67
CA MET A 339 2.30 6.47 13.08
C MET A 339 1.52 7.54 12.33
N ARG A 340 0.91 8.51 13.05
CA ARG A 340 0.10 9.59 12.47
C ARG A 340 0.63 10.97 12.85
N TYR A 341 0.31 11.96 12.02
CA TYR A 341 0.79 13.34 12.13
C TYR A 341 -0.33 14.39 12.07
N GLY A 342 -1.59 13.96 11.99
CA GLY A 342 -2.75 14.83 11.96
C GLY A 342 -3.06 15.46 13.31
N GLU A 343 -4.05 16.37 13.31
CA GLU A 343 -4.47 17.12 14.51
C GLU A 343 -4.90 16.18 15.65
N LEU A 344 -5.68 15.14 15.33
CA LEU A 344 -6.20 14.23 16.34
C LEU A 344 -5.08 13.48 17.08
N ALA A 345 -4.04 13.08 16.35
CA ALA A 345 -2.89 12.40 16.90
C ALA A 345 -1.98 13.36 17.69
N GLU A 346 -1.58 14.51 17.13
CA GLU A 346 -0.70 15.47 17.79
C GLU A 346 -1.33 16.06 19.06
N THR A 347 -2.66 16.22 19.08
CA THR A 347 -3.39 16.70 20.29
C THR A 347 -3.80 15.57 21.24
N LYS A 348 -3.33 14.34 21.01
CA LYS A 348 -3.60 13.15 21.84
C LYS A 348 -5.10 12.83 22.00
N GLN A 349 -5.90 13.15 20.99
CA GLN A 349 -7.31 12.74 20.96
C GLN A 349 -7.44 11.27 20.50
N ILE A 350 -6.44 10.76 19.77
CA ILE A 350 -6.26 9.36 19.39
C ILE A 350 -4.84 8.90 19.73
N PRO A 351 -4.59 7.61 19.95
CA PRO A 351 -3.31 7.10 20.48
C PRO A 351 -2.17 6.96 19.43
N HIS A 352 -2.31 7.50 18.22
CA HIS A 352 -1.51 7.15 17.03
C HIS A 352 -0.15 7.89 16.90
N THR A 353 0.60 8.08 18.01
CA THR A 353 1.89 8.83 18.04
C THR A 353 3.09 8.10 18.69
N PRO A 354 3.53 6.92 18.27
CA PRO A 354 2.88 5.86 17.51
C PRO A 354 1.87 5.05 18.32
N TYR A 355 0.97 4.33 17.64
CA TYR A 355 0.04 3.37 18.22
C TYR A 355 0.55 1.94 18.09
N TYR A 356 0.35 1.10 19.11
CA TYR A 356 0.87 -0.27 19.16
C TYR A 356 -0.23 -1.34 19.19
N GLY A 357 -1.44 -1.00 18.82
CA GLY A 357 -2.57 -1.95 18.76
C GLY A 357 -2.46 -2.95 17.59
N THR A 358 -1.42 -3.76 17.62
CA THR A 358 -1.12 -4.83 16.68
C THR A 358 -0.47 -5.99 17.44
N ALA A 359 -0.84 -7.23 17.10
CA ALA A 359 -0.26 -8.43 17.73
C ALA A 359 0.69 -9.17 16.78
N ASP A 360 0.61 -8.92 15.49
CA ASP A 360 1.35 -9.62 14.44
C ASP A 360 2.64 -8.92 14.01
N ALA A 361 2.69 -7.58 14.05
CA ALA A 361 3.84 -6.82 13.54
C ALA A 361 5.17 -7.20 14.22
N THR A 362 5.16 -7.57 15.51
CA THR A 362 6.37 -7.94 16.25
C THR A 362 6.96 -9.26 15.74
N ALA A 363 6.14 -10.27 15.49
CA ALA A 363 6.60 -11.53 14.88
C ALA A 363 6.98 -11.34 13.40
N LEU A 364 6.21 -10.55 12.65
CA LEU A 364 6.51 -10.22 11.25
C LEU A 364 7.83 -9.44 11.09
N TYR A 365 8.22 -8.64 12.08
CA TYR A 365 9.53 -7.96 12.08
C TYR A 365 10.69 -8.98 12.06
N LEU A 366 10.61 -10.02 12.88
CA LEU A 366 11.60 -11.09 12.94
C LEU A 366 11.65 -11.89 11.62
N ILE A 367 10.48 -12.20 11.04
CA ILE A 367 10.38 -12.89 9.76
C ILE A 367 11.01 -12.03 8.65
N ALA A 368 10.69 -10.72 8.61
CA ALA A 368 11.22 -9.82 7.61
C ALA A 368 12.74 -9.60 7.76
N LEU A 369 13.25 -9.50 8.99
CA LEU A 369 14.68 -9.38 9.27
C LEU A 369 15.45 -10.57 8.70
N HIS A 370 14.99 -11.79 9.00
CA HIS A 370 15.61 -13.02 8.53
C HIS A 370 15.56 -13.14 6.99
N GLU A 371 14.37 -12.96 6.38
CA GLU A 371 14.21 -13.06 4.93
C GLU A 371 15.08 -12.04 4.20
N SER A 372 15.17 -10.81 4.75
CA SER A 372 16.02 -9.75 4.19
C SER A 372 17.49 -10.12 4.25
N TRP A 373 17.95 -10.69 5.36
CA TRP A 373 19.30 -11.20 5.50
C TRP A 373 19.60 -12.29 4.47
N LYS A 374 18.67 -13.24 4.27
CA LYS A 374 18.80 -14.31 3.26
C LYS A 374 18.91 -13.74 1.83
N TRP A 375 18.10 -12.74 1.46
CA TRP A 375 18.10 -12.15 0.11
C TRP A 375 19.23 -11.16 -0.14
N LEU A 376 19.60 -10.37 0.87
CA LEU A 376 20.63 -9.34 0.75
C LEU A 376 22.05 -9.87 1.02
N GLY A 377 22.19 -10.98 1.75
CA GLY A 377 23.48 -11.53 2.12
C GLY A 377 24.34 -10.58 2.95
N ASP A 378 23.68 -9.66 3.69
CA ASP A 378 24.35 -8.61 4.46
C ASP A 378 24.25 -8.91 5.96
N ASP A 379 25.32 -9.49 6.49
CA ASP A 379 25.41 -9.83 7.91
C ASP A 379 25.30 -8.59 8.80
N SER A 380 25.76 -7.42 8.33
CA SER A 380 25.66 -6.17 9.08
C SER A 380 24.23 -5.74 9.33
N LEU A 381 23.30 -6.10 8.44
CA LEU A 381 21.87 -5.83 8.63
C LEU A 381 21.34 -6.58 9.84
N PHE A 382 21.64 -7.89 9.97
CA PHE A 382 21.21 -8.68 11.11
C PHE A 382 21.84 -8.17 12.39
N ILE A 383 23.14 -7.94 12.39
CA ILE A 383 23.89 -7.43 13.57
C ILE A 383 23.31 -6.10 14.06
N LYS A 384 23.02 -5.16 13.14
CA LYS A 384 22.39 -3.87 13.44
C LYS A 384 21.04 -4.00 14.17
N HIS A 385 20.24 -4.99 13.77
CA HIS A 385 18.88 -5.18 14.29
C HIS A 385 18.76 -6.28 15.36
N GLN A 386 19.89 -6.90 15.76
CA GLN A 386 19.88 -8.02 16.71
C GLN A 386 19.27 -7.64 18.07
N GLU A 387 19.58 -6.46 18.59
CA GLU A 387 19.02 -6.00 19.87
C GLU A 387 17.51 -5.74 19.76
N VAL A 388 17.03 -5.19 18.66
CA VAL A 388 15.58 -5.02 18.39
C VAL A 388 14.91 -6.40 18.31
N ALA A 389 15.55 -7.37 17.64
CA ALA A 389 15.04 -8.73 17.51
C ALA A 389 14.94 -9.45 18.88
N GLU A 390 15.94 -9.31 19.74
CA GLU A 390 15.87 -9.90 21.10
C GLU A 390 14.73 -9.28 21.92
N ARG A 391 14.51 -7.96 21.84
CA ARG A 391 13.35 -7.32 22.49
C ARG A 391 12.01 -7.76 21.88
N CYS A 392 11.94 -8.02 20.58
CA CYS A 392 10.75 -8.63 19.97
C CYS A 392 10.48 -10.03 20.51
N LEU A 393 11.52 -10.87 20.62
CA LEU A 393 11.41 -12.20 21.22
C LEU A 393 10.97 -12.14 22.68
N GLU A 394 11.52 -11.19 23.45
CA GLU A 394 11.12 -10.98 24.85
C GLU A 394 9.65 -10.54 24.95
N TRP A 395 9.18 -9.64 24.05
CA TRP A 395 7.78 -9.23 24.02
C TRP A 395 6.85 -10.41 23.73
N ILE A 396 7.16 -11.25 22.74
CA ILE A 396 6.40 -12.46 22.41
C ILE A 396 6.27 -13.36 23.65
N GLU A 397 7.37 -13.53 24.40
CA GLU A 397 7.42 -14.43 25.55
C GLU A 397 6.72 -13.88 26.81
N ARG A 398 6.74 -12.54 27.02
CA ARG A 398 6.28 -11.93 28.29
C ARG A 398 4.91 -11.26 28.19
N TYR A 399 4.55 -10.77 27.01
CA TYR A 399 3.36 -9.94 26.82
C TYR A 399 2.40 -10.51 25.78
N GLY A 400 2.87 -11.36 24.90
CA GLY A 400 2.07 -11.97 23.85
C GLY A 400 1.23 -13.14 24.33
N ASP A 401 1.65 -13.82 25.40
CA ASP A 401 0.93 -14.89 26.10
C ASP A 401 0.32 -14.29 27.37
N LEU A 402 -0.99 -14.05 27.39
CA LEU A 402 -1.65 -13.28 28.45
C LEU A 402 -1.95 -14.11 29.70
N ASP A 403 -2.11 -15.44 29.60
CA ASP A 403 -2.51 -16.31 30.68
C ASP A 403 -1.53 -17.47 30.93
N GLY A 404 -0.44 -17.57 30.17
CA GLY A 404 0.64 -18.52 30.37
C GLY A 404 0.38 -19.90 29.75
N ASP A 405 -0.56 -20.02 28.81
CA ASP A 405 -0.88 -21.29 28.14
C ASP A 405 0.02 -21.59 26.94
N GLY A 406 0.82 -20.61 26.53
CA GLY A 406 1.81 -20.70 25.45
C GLY A 406 1.26 -20.32 24.09
N PHE A 407 0.06 -19.76 23.97
CA PHE A 407 -0.47 -19.15 22.75
C PHE A 407 -0.29 -17.64 22.74
N GLN A 408 -0.15 -17.08 21.55
CA GLN A 408 -0.12 -15.64 21.38
C GLN A 408 -1.54 -15.09 21.34
N GLU A 409 -1.81 -14.13 22.20
CA GLU A 409 -3.10 -13.51 22.39
C GLU A 409 -3.00 -12.00 22.37
N TYR A 410 -4.14 -11.34 22.29
CA TYR A 410 -4.20 -9.90 22.43
C TYR A 410 -5.50 -9.43 23.06
N GLN A 411 -5.39 -8.30 23.72
CA GLN A 411 -6.52 -7.49 24.19
C GLN A 411 -6.06 -6.04 24.27
N THR A 412 -6.86 -5.10 23.72
CA THR A 412 -6.57 -3.66 23.85
C THR A 412 -6.68 -3.24 25.31
N GLN A 413 -5.74 -2.40 25.74
CA GLN A 413 -5.78 -1.68 27.03
C GLN A 413 -6.18 -0.22 26.82
N SER A 414 -6.19 0.25 25.57
CA SER A 414 -6.56 1.60 25.22
C SER A 414 -8.08 1.77 25.16
N PRO A 415 -8.64 2.80 25.79
CA PRO A 415 -10.07 3.10 25.67
C PRO A 415 -10.48 3.51 24.24
N GLN A 416 -9.51 3.79 23.36
CA GLN A 416 -9.69 4.13 21.97
C GLN A 416 -8.93 3.17 21.03
N GLY A 417 -8.49 2.03 21.57
CA GLY A 417 -7.80 0.99 20.84
C GLY A 417 -8.71 0.17 19.93
N TYR A 418 -8.10 -0.55 19.00
CA TYR A 418 -8.82 -1.45 18.13
C TYR A 418 -9.18 -2.74 18.87
N GLU A 419 -10.41 -3.21 18.70
CA GLU A 419 -10.88 -4.49 19.26
C GLU A 419 -10.10 -5.69 18.69
N ASN A 420 -9.70 -5.60 17.41
CA ASN A 420 -8.92 -6.63 16.73
C ASN A 420 -7.53 -6.09 16.38
N MET A 421 -6.49 -6.88 16.69
CA MET A 421 -5.08 -6.52 16.51
C MET A 421 -4.33 -7.44 15.53
N GLY A 422 -5.03 -8.34 14.83
CA GLY A 422 -4.53 -9.11 13.69
C GLY A 422 -4.66 -8.35 12.38
N TRP A 423 -4.39 -9.00 11.23
CA TRP A 423 -4.53 -8.36 9.94
C TRP A 423 -5.98 -7.99 9.59
N LYS A 424 -6.95 -8.74 10.12
CA LYS A 424 -8.37 -8.39 10.11
C LYS A 424 -8.67 -7.55 11.35
N ASP A 425 -8.43 -6.25 11.26
CA ASP A 425 -8.47 -5.30 12.38
C ASP A 425 -9.80 -4.54 12.53
N ALA A 426 -10.74 -4.69 11.58
CA ALA A 426 -12.09 -4.14 11.73
C ALA A 426 -12.82 -4.77 12.94
N ALA A 427 -13.59 -3.96 13.67
CA ALA A 427 -14.24 -4.37 14.91
C ALA A 427 -15.19 -5.58 14.76
N GLU A 428 -15.73 -5.80 13.57
CA GLU A 428 -16.63 -6.91 13.23
C GLU A 428 -15.93 -8.12 12.61
N ALA A 429 -14.60 -8.11 12.47
CA ALA A 429 -13.90 -9.07 11.62
C ALA A 429 -13.78 -10.47 12.21
N VAL A 430 -13.73 -10.61 13.54
CA VAL A 430 -13.60 -11.89 14.22
C VAL A 430 -14.95 -12.31 14.79
N VAL A 431 -15.55 -13.36 14.21
CA VAL A 431 -16.92 -13.78 14.51
C VAL A 431 -17.02 -15.27 14.78
N TYR A 432 -17.96 -15.65 15.66
CA TYR A 432 -18.37 -17.04 15.89
C TYR A 432 -19.20 -17.57 14.70
N PRO A 433 -19.40 -18.90 14.57
CA PRO A 433 -20.22 -19.49 13.51
C PRO A 433 -21.66 -18.99 13.42
N ASP A 434 -22.21 -18.46 14.51
CA ASP A 434 -23.54 -17.85 14.58
C ASP A 434 -23.56 -16.36 14.13
N GLY A 435 -22.41 -15.79 13.77
CA GLY A 435 -22.25 -14.40 13.36
C GLY A 435 -22.05 -13.41 14.51
N SER A 436 -22.09 -13.82 15.76
CA SER A 436 -21.77 -12.97 16.89
C SER A 436 -20.26 -12.69 16.97
N ARG A 437 -19.87 -11.51 17.51
CA ARG A 437 -18.47 -11.09 17.59
C ARG A 437 -17.73 -11.79 18.72
N VAL A 438 -16.53 -12.25 18.45
CA VAL A 438 -15.61 -12.75 19.49
C VAL A 438 -15.01 -11.57 20.24
N LYS A 439 -15.31 -11.46 21.52
CA LYS A 439 -14.84 -10.39 22.42
C LYS A 439 -13.81 -10.89 23.39
N GLY A 440 -13.07 -9.96 24.00
CA GLY A 440 -12.05 -10.24 25.02
C GLY A 440 -10.76 -10.77 24.42
N PRO A 441 -9.86 -11.29 25.27
CA PRO A 441 -8.65 -11.92 24.79
C PRO A 441 -8.95 -13.02 23.80
N LYS A 442 -8.19 -13.09 22.74
CA LYS A 442 -8.34 -14.12 21.72
C LYS A 442 -7.00 -14.46 21.08
N ALA A 443 -6.80 -15.73 20.79
CA ALA A 443 -5.63 -16.26 20.11
C ALA A 443 -5.98 -16.55 18.64
N LEU A 444 -5.65 -15.65 17.71
CA LEU A 444 -5.85 -15.90 16.28
C LEU A 444 -4.90 -16.99 15.79
N CYS A 445 -5.35 -17.81 14.84
CA CYS A 445 -4.54 -18.91 14.32
C CYS A 445 -3.27 -18.42 13.61
N GLU A 446 -3.37 -17.37 12.78
CA GLU A 446 -2.21 -16.82 12.07
C GLU A 446 -1.14 -16.24 13.00
N LEU A 447 -1.50 -15.72 14.18
CA LEU A 447 -0.52 -15.25 15.17
C LEU A 447 0.36 -16.39 15.67
N GLN A 448 -0.23 -17.57 15.86
CA GLN A 448 0.53 -18.78 16.24
C GLN A 448 1.50 -19.16 15.12
N GLY A 449 1.03 -19.11 13.88
CA GLY A 449 1.85 -19.37 12.70
C GLY A 449 3.02 -18.39 12.59
N TYR A 450 2.79 -17.07 12.71
CA TYR A 450 3.85 -16.06 12.62
C TYR A 450 4.87 -16.20 13.76
N THR A 451 4.42 -16.51 14.97
CA THR A 451 5.31 -16.75 16.13
C THR A 451 6.18 -17.98 15.91
N TYR A 452 5.58 -19.07 15.44
CA TYR A 452 6.31 -20.29 15.08
C TYR A 452 7.40 -20.01 14.02
N ASP A 453 7.04 -19.37 12.92
CA ASP A 453 7.99 -19.05 11.84
C ASP A 453 9.07 -18.07 12.30
N ALA A 454 8.72 -17.07 13.13
CA ALA A 454 9.69 -16.16 13.72
C ALA A 454 10.73 -16.89 14.57
N TRP A 455 10.32 -17.83 15.43
CA TRP A 455 11.24 -18.60 16.25
C TRP A 455 12.16 -19.53 15.44
N ILE A 456 11.63 -20.20 14.40
CA ILE A 456 12.43 -21.05 13.50
C ILE A 456 13.47 -20.22 12.75
N ARG A 457 13.08 -19.07 12.19
CA ARG A 457 13.95 -18.17 11.44
C ARG A 457 15.03 -17.54 12.32
N MET A 458 14.67 -17.11 13.52
CA MET A 458 15.65 -16.59 14.47
C MET A 458 16.60 -17.68 14.97
N ALA A 459 16.13 -18.90 15.13
CA ALA A 459 17.00 -20.02 15.48
C ALA A 459 18.04 -20.30 14.37
N GLU A 460 17.67 -20.21 13.10
CA GLU A 460 18.62 -20.31 11.99
C GLU A 460 19.67 -19.19 12.05
N ALA A 461 19.21 -17.94 12.18
CA ALA A 461 20.09 -16.78 12.23
C ALA A 461 21.04 -16.86 13.44
N PHE A 462 20.54 -17.11 14.65
CA PHE A 462 21.41 -17.24 15.83
C PHE A 462 22.39 -18.42 15.72
N SER A 463 21.99 -19.52 15.09
CA SER A 463 22.92 -20.63 14.81
C SER A 463 24.04 -20.18 13.88
N TYR A 464 23.74 -19.44 12.81
CA TYR A 464 24.73 -18.91 11.88
C TYR A 464 25.69 -17.93 12.55
N PHE A 465 25.17 -17.05 13.41
CA PHE A 465 25.97 -16.07 14.15
C PHE A 465 26.62 -16.63 15.43
N GLY A 466 26.65 -17.94 15.61
CA GLY A 466 27.41 -18.63 16.66
C GLY A 466 26.69 -18.75 18.02
N ASN A 467 25.43 -18.39 18.15
CA ASN A 467 24.64 -18.54 19.38
C ASN A 467 23.79 -19.83 19.35
N ALA A 468 24.46 -20.97 19.38
CA ALA A 468 23.81 -22.30 19.33
C ALA A 468 22.83 -22.56 20.46
N GLN A 469 23.10 -22.04 21.69
CA GLN A 469 22.22 -22.20 22.84
C GLN A 469 20.87 -21.49 22.61
N ARG A 470 20.90 -20.23 22.17
CA ARG A 470 19.69 -19.46 21.87
C ARG A 470 18.89 -20.11 20.72
N ALA A 471 19.61 -20.57 19.69
CA ALA A 471 19.01 -21.29 18.58
C ALA A 471 18.26 -22.57 19.03
N ALA A 472 18.87 -23.37 19.86
CA ALA A 472 18.25 -24.60 20.41
C ALA A 472 17.00 -24.28 21.25
N ALA A 473 17.05 -23.25 22.08
CA ALA A 473 15.92 -22.83 22.91
C ALA A 473 14.72 -22.38 22.03
N LEU A 474 14.96 -21.62 20.94
CA LEU A 474 13.91 -21.18 20.03
C LEU A 474 13.29 -22.33 19.23
N ARG A 475 14.11 -23.31 18.79
CA ARG A 475 13.58 -24.53 18.14
C ARG A 475 12.69 -25.33 19.07
N GLU A 476 13.04 -25.45 20.34
CA GLU A 476 12.23 -26.16 21.33
C GLU A 476 10.88 -25.44 21.55
N LYS A 477 10.89 -24.12 21.69
CA LYS A 477 9.66 -23.31 21.79
C LYS A 477 8.76 -23.48 20.56
N ALA A 478 9.34 -23.42 19.35
CA ALA A 478 8.61 -23.63 18.11
C ALA A 478 7.97 -25.02 18.04
N ARG A 479 8.73 -26.07 18.41
CA ARG A 479 8.21 -27.44 18.44
C ARG A 479 7.06 -27.59 19.44
N ALA A 480 7.21 -27.04 20.63
CA ALA A 480 6.18 -27.09 21.67
C ALA A 480 4.92 -26.32 21.26
N LEU A 481 5.07 -25.14 20.60
CA LEU A 481 3.94 -24.40 20.07
C LEU A 481 3.21 -25.17 18.97
N ARG A 482 3.94 -25.77 18.02
CA ARG A 482 3.34 -26.55 16.93
C ARG A 482 2.54 -27.73 17.45
N GLN A 483 3.06 -28.45 18.45
CA GLN A 483 2.32 -29.57 19.06
C GLN A 483 1.02 -29.07 19.69
N ARG A 484 1.07 -28.05 20.57
CA ARG A 484 -0.13 -27.51 21.22
C ARG A 484 -1.12 -26.93 20.18
N PHE A 485 -0.60 -26.31 19.12
CA PHE A 485 -1.41 -25.77 18.06
C PHE A 485 -2.25 -26.85 17.36
N GLU A 486 -1.65 -27.98 17.01
CA GLU A 486 -2.36 -29.11 16.41
C GLU A 486 -3.44 -29.65 17.35
N GLU A 487 -3.16 -29.75 18.67
CA GLU A 487 -4.09 -30.28 19.66
C GLU A 487 -5.30 -29.39 19.94
N HIS A 488 -5.17 -28.04 19.79
CA HIS A 488 -6.21 -27.10 20.20
C HIS A 488 -6.91 -26.38 19.04
N PHE A 489 -6.21 -26.17 17.91
CA PHE A 489 -6.78 -25.45 16.78
C PHE A 489 -7.36 -26.35 15.69
N TRP A 490 -6.90 -27.60 15.57
CA TRP A 490 -7.47 -28.51 14.63
C TRP A 490 -8.88 -28.94 15.05
N CYS A 491 -9.86 -28.87 14.13
CA CYS A 491 -11.24 -29.26 14.36
C CYS A 491 -11.60 -30.42 13.44
N ASP A 492 -11.62 -31.66 13.98
CA ASP A 492 -11.85 -32.89 13.22
C ASP A 492 -13.21 -32.91 12.52
N ASP A 493 -14.24 -32.33 13.15
CA ASP A 493 -15.61 -32.32 12.63
C ASP A 493 -15.82 -31.45 11.38
N ILE A 494 -14.97 -30.42 11.21
CA ILE A 494 -15.01 -29.55 10.02
C ILE A 494 -13.77 -29.72 9.12
N HIS A 495 -12.82 -30.58 9.50
CA HIS A 495 -11.53 -30.80 8.81
C HIS A 495 -10.80 -29.50 8.48
N PHE A 496 -10.77 -28.56 9.43
CA PHE A 496 -10.18 -27.23 9.25
C PHE A 496 -9.65 -26.71 10.59
N TYR A 497 -8.69 -25.78 10.56
CA TYR A 497 -8.24 -25.11 11.77
C TYR A 497 -9.24 -24.04 12.22
N ALA A 498 -9.43 -23.93 13.53
CA ALA A 498 -10.19 -22.84 14.13
C ALA A 498 -9.61 -21.48 13.74
N PHE A 499 -10.48 -20.50 13.53
CA PHE A 499 -10.09 -19.12 13.26
C PHE A 499 -9.32 -18.52 14.44
N ALA A 500 -9.78 -18.81 15.64
CA ALA A 500 -9.18 -18.36 16.90
C ALA A 500 -9.52 -19.33 18.05
N LEU A 501 -8.85 -19.16 19.18
CA LEU A 501 -9.37 -19.58 20.49
C LEU A 501 -9.96 -18.34 21.17
N ASP A 502 -11.13 -18.50 21.79
CA ASP A 502 -11.78 -17.43 22.60
C ASP A 502 -11.17 -17.34 24.01
N VAL A 503 -11.73 -16.47 24.86
CA VAL A 503 -11.26 -16.26 26.23
C VAL A 503 -11.30 -17.54 27.10
N ASP A 504 -12.20 -18.47 26.79
CA ASP A 504 -12.32 -19.77 27.49
C ASP A 504 -11.52 -20.89 26.77
N LYS A 505 -10.65 -20.52 25.80
CA LYS A 505 -9.87 -21.44 24.94
C LYS A 505 -10.71 -22.37 24.08
N ARG A 506 -11.97 -22.02 23.83
CA ARG A 506 -12.83 -22.78 22.91
C ARG A 506 -12.52 -22.39 21.46
N PRO A 507 -12.42 -23.38 20.56
CA PRO A 507 -12.15 -23.11 19.16
C PRO A 507 -13.31 -22.38 18.47
N VAL A 508 -13.00 -21.26 17.83
CA VAL A 508 -13.91 -20.48 16.98
C VAL A 508 -13.91 -21.13 15.59
N ARG A 509 -14.92 -22.00 15.34
CA ARG A 509 -15.00 -22.87 14.14
C ARG A 509 -15.52 -22.16 12.89
N THR A 510 -15.18 -20.91 12.73
CA THR A 510 -15.57 -20.09 11.60
C THR A 510 -14.67 -20.36 10.40
N ILE A 511 -15.26 -20.58 9.24
CA ILE A 511 -14.54 -20.79 7.98
C ILE A 511 -14.15 -19.44 7.40
N ALA A 512 -12.86 -19.11 7.51
CA ALA A 512 -12.26 -17.86 7.09
C ALA A 512 -10.92 -18.11 6.37
N SER A 513 -10.34 -17.10 5.75
CA SER A 513 -9.07 -17.23 5.01
C SER A 513 -7.83 -17.34 5.92
N ASN A 514 -7.91 -16.92 7.19
CA ASN A 514 -6.79 -16.88 8.13
C ASN A 514 -6.01 -18.21 8.25
N PRO A 515 -6.64 -19.40 8.28
CA PRO A 515 -5.92 -20.65 8.27
C PRO A 515 -5.03 -20.88 7.03
N GLY A 516 -5.25 -20.15 5.95
CA GLY A 516 -4.35 -20.15 4.78
C GLY A 516 -2.95 -19.60 5.08
N HIS A 517 -2.81 -18.70 6.07
CA HIS A 517 -1.52 -18.17 6.51
C HIS A 517 -0.69 -19.22 7.28
N LEU A 518 -1.32 -20.24 7.87
CA LEU A 518 -0.66 -21.37 8.51
C LEU A 518 0.17 -22.19 7.54
N LEU A 519 -0.28 -22.24 6.28
CA LEU A 519 0.46 -22.87 5.18
C LEU A 519 1.75 -22.11 4.86
N TRP A 520 1.70 -20.78 4.87
CA TRP A 520 2.88 -19.95 4.61
C TRP A 520 3.93 -20.08 5.71
N THR A 521 3.50 -20.21 6.95
CA THR A 521 4.40 -20.35 8.12
C THR A 521 4.87 -21.78 8.36
N GLU A 522 4.26 -22.77 7.69
CA GLU A 522 4.53 -24.20 7.86
C GLU A 522 4.26 -24.73 9.29
N ILE A 523 3.43 -24.05 10.08
CA ILE A 523 2.98 -24.56 11.40
C ILE A 523 1.98 -25.70 11.24
N ALA A 524 1.12 -25.67 10.19
CA ALA A 524 0.17 -26.73 9.91
C ALA A 524 0.89 -28.08 9.69
N SER A 525 0.27 -29.17 10.12
CA SER A 525 0.80 -30.50 9.81
C SER A 525 0.68 -30.80 8.31
N GLN A 526 1.57 -31.68 7.80
CA GLN A 526 1.52 -32.11 6.41
C GLN A 526 0.19 -32.80 6.07
N ASP A 527 -0.37 -33.54 7.03
CA ASP A 527 -1.61 -34.28 6.86
C ASP A 527 -2.84 -33.36 6.77
N HIS A 528 -2.84 -32.24 7.50
CA HIS A 528 -3.96 -31.30 7.53
C HIS A 528 -3.89 -30.22 6.45
N ALA A 529 -2.69 -29.90 5.96
CA ALA A 529 -2.50 -28.84 4.96
C ALA A 529 -3.35 -29.04 3.70
N GLY A 530 -3.47 -30.28 3.20
CA GLY A 530 -4.31 -30.63 2.06
C GLY A 530 -5.79 -30.36 2.30
N SER A 531 -6.29 -30.64 3.50
CA SER A 531 -7.67 -30.35 3.90
C SER A 531 -7.94 -28.85 3.95
N VAL A 532 -7.00 -28.06 4.51
CA VAL A 532 -7.09 -26.59 4.53
C VAL A 532 -7.15 -26.02 3.11
N ILE A 533 -6.25 -26.43 2.24
CA ILE A 533 -6.19 -25.95 0.83
C ILE A 533 -7.50 -26.31 0.12
N LYS A 534 -7.96 -27.57 0.23
CA LYS A 534 -9.23 -27.99 -0.37
C LYS A 534 -10.39 -27.14 0.13
N ARG A 535 -10.48 -26.91 1.45
CA ARG A 535 -11.58 -26.12 2.05
C ARG A 535 -11.59 -24.66 1.60
N LEU A 536 -10.42 -24.04 1.46
CA LEU A 536 -10.29 -22.67 0.96
C LEU A 536 -10.68 -22.51 -0.51
N LEU A 537 -10.67 -23.61 -1.29
CA LEU A 537 -11.04 -23.64 -2.71
C LEU A 537 -12.47 -24.13 -2.95
N GLU A 538 -13.23 -24.43 -1.91
CA GLU A 538 -14.67 -24.73 -2.05
C GLU A 538 -15.45 -23.48 -2.52
N PRO A 539 -16.59 -23.65 -3.22
CA PRO A 539 -17.30 -22.55 -3.86
C PRO A 539 -17.76 -21.42 -2.95
N ASP A 540 -17.98 -21.69 -1.66
CA ASP A 540 -18.35 -20.67 -0.66
C ASP A 540 -17.16 -19.82 -0.18
N MET A 541 -15.93 -20.33 -0.30
CA MET A 541 -14.71 -19.59 -0.03
C MET A 541 -14.07 -19.03 -1.30
N TRP A 542 -14.06 -19.78 -2.38
CA TRP A 542 -13.51 -19.35 -3.65
C TRP A 542 -14.54 -18.66 -4.53
N SER A 543 -14.34 -17.38 -4.83
CA SER A 543 -15.27 -16.57 -5.62
C SER A 543 -15.10 -16.74 -7.14
N GLY A 544 -13.98 -17.31 -7.61
CA GLY A 544 -13.54 -17.28 -9.00
C GLY A 544 -12.74 -16.03 -9.37
N TRP A 545 -12.64 -15.04 -8.45
CA TRP A 545 -11.75 -13.88 -8.50
C TRP A 545 -10.67 -13.94 -7.42
N GLY A 546 -10.67 -14.98 -6.62
CA GLY A 546 -9.79 -15.22 -5.48
C GLY A 546 -10.57 -15.79 -4.29
N ILE A 547 -9.84 -16.09 -3.21
CA ILE A 547 -10.35 -16.62 -1.95
C ILE A 547 -10.93 -15.46 -1.14
N ARG A 548 -12.16 -15.65 -0.65
CA ARG A 548 -12.87 -14.71 0.23
C ARG A 548 -12.29 -14.74 1.64
N THR A 549 -12.40 -13.63 2.34
CA THR A 549 -12.01 -13.52 3.75
C THR A 549 -12.91 -14.33 4.70
N LEU A 550 -14.16 -14.56 4.32
CA LEU A 550 -15.16 -15.31 5.07
C LEU A 550 -16.04 -16.12 4.12
N SER A 551 -16.44 -17.33 4.53
CA SER A 551 -17.34 -18.20 3.77
C SER A 551 -18.67 -17.51 3.45
N GLU A 552 -19.13 -17.66 2.19
CA GLU A 552 -20.43 -17.16 1.71
C GLU A 552 -21.61 -17.80 2.49
N ALA A 553 -21.42 -18.98 3.07
CA ALA A 553 -22.41 -19.66 3.88
C ALA A 553 -22.53 -19.11 5.31
N HIS A 554 -21.63 -18.21 5.73
CA HIS A 554 -21.59 -17.69 7.09
C HIS A 554 -22.63 -16.58 7.32
N PRO A 555 -23.35 -16.53 8.46
CA PRO A 555 -24.38 -15.51 8.74
C PRO A 555 -23.88 -14.05 8.67
N ALA A 556 -22.62 -13.80 9.02
CA ALA A 556 -22.00 -12.46 8.94
C ALA A 556 -21.40 -12.16 7.56
N TYR A 557 -21.55 -13.04 6.57
CA TYR A 557 -21.02 -12.80 5.24
C TYR A 557 -21.68 -11.59 4.57
N ASN A 558 -20.82 -10.70 4.09
CA ASN A 558 -21.22 -9.59 3.23
C ASN A 558 -20.11 -9.32 2.22
N PRO A 559 -20.31 -9.56 0.92
CA PRO A 559 -19.28 -9.36 -0.10
C PRO A 559 -18.79 -7.91 -0.19
N PHE A 560 -19.57 -6.95 0.31
CA PHE A 560 -19.22 -5.52 0.39
C PHE A 560 -18.66 -5.11 1.76
N SER A 561 -18.46 -6.05 2.69
CA SER A 561 -17.78 -5.77 3.95
C SER A 561 -16.28 -5.61 3.73
N TYR A 562 -15.63 -4.80 4.57
CA TYR A 562 -14.19 -4.62 4.53
C TYR A 562 -13.43 -5.95 4.74
N GLN A 563 -13.83 -6.78 5.74
CA GLN A 563 -13.11 -8.02 6.07
C GLN A 563 -13.99 -9.27 6.23
N ASN A 564 -15.31 -9.20 6.00
CA ASN A 564 -16.25 -10.32 6.19
C ASN A 564 -16.88 -10.80 4.88
N GLY A 565 -16.06 -11.11 3.87
CA GLY A 565 -16.53 -11.70 2.62
C GLY A 565 -15.90 -11.11 1.35
N SER A 566 -15.08 -10.07 1.46
CA SER A 566 -14.30 -9.48 0.37
C SER A 566 -13.11 -10.36 -0.04
N VAL A 567 -12.47 -10.04 -1.16
CA VAL A 567 -11.22 -10.65 -1.64
C VAL A 567 -10.08 -9.66 -1.49
N TRP A 568 -9.01 -10.08 -0.83
CA TRP A 568 -7.81 -9.29 -0.61
C TRP A 568 -6.63 -9.88 -1.39
N PRO A 569 -6.01 -9.14 -2.31
CA PRO A 569 -4.88 -9.65 -3.09
C PRO A 569 -3.70 -10.11 -2.21
N HIS A 570 -3.39 -9.40 -1.11
CA HIS A 570 -2.27 -9.79 -0.24
C HIS A 570 -2.52 -11.11 0.50
N ASP A 571 -3.73 -11.31 1.01
CA ASP A 571 -4.17 -12.55 1.67
C ASP A 571 -4.03 -13.74 0.72
N ASN A 572 -4.55 -13.58 -0.52
CA ASN A 572 -4.40 -14.57 -1.58
C ASN A 572 -2.95 -14.83 -1.98
N GLY A 573 -2.09 -13.79 -2.00
CA GLY A 573 -0.67 -13.93 -2.26
C GLY A 573 0.05 -14.77 -1.19
N ILE A 574 -0.28 -14.56 0.08
CA ILE A 574 0.26 -15.35 1.21
C ILE A 574 -0.22 -16.80 1.12
N ILE A 575 -1.52 -17.02 0.83
CA ILE A 575 -2.08 -18.37 0.67
C ILE A 575 -1.42 -19.11 -0.50
N ALA A 576 -1.20 -18.44 -1.64
CA ALA A 576 -0.52 -19.05 -2.79
C ALA A 576 0.92 -19.47 -2.46
N MET A 577 1.66 -18.63 -1.72
CA MET A 577 2.99 -19.01 -1.20
C MET A 577 2.91 -20.21 -0.27
N GLY A 578 1.87 -20.29 0.57
CA GLY A 578 1.60 -21.43 1.43
C GLY A 578 1.30 -22.70 0.65
N CYS A 579 0.41 -22.65 -0.32
CA CYS A 579 0.11 -23.78 -1.21
C CYS A 579 1.38 -24.35 -1.84
N ARG A 580 2.25 -23.46 -2.34
CA ARG A 580 3.53 -23.88 -2.90
C ARG A 580 4.40 -24.64 -1.88
N ARG A 581 4.48 -24.16 -0.64
CA ARG A 581 5.33 -24.77 0.40
C ARG A 581 4.94 -26.22 0.69
N TYR A 582 3.68 -26.56 0.53
CA TYR A 582 3.15 -27.91 0.68
C TYR A 582 3.06 -28.70 -0.65
N GLY A 583 3.59 -28.15 -1.77
CA GLY A 583 3.62 -28.83 -3.07
C GLY A 583 2.34 -28.72 -3.89
N TYR A 584 1.36 -27.92 -3.48
CA TYR A 584 0.09 -27.67 -4.19
C TYR A 584 0.28 -26.57 -5.25
N LEU A 585 1.08 -26.87 -6.28
CA LEU A 585 1.51 -25.90 -7.29
C LEU A 585 0.39 -25.48 -8.24
N LYS A 586 -0.55 -26.39 -8.53
CA LYS A 586 -1.73 -26.10 -9.37
C LYS A 586 -2.66 -25.09 -8.70
N GLU A 587 -2.88 -25.27 -7.41
CA GLU A 587 -3.71 -24.41 -6.57
C GLU A 587 -3.09 -23.01 -6.43
N ALA A 588 -1.77 -22.94 -6.21
CA ALA A 588 -1.04 -21.68 -6.21
C ALA A 588 -1.16 -20.94 -7.57
N ALA A 589 -1.03 -21.67 -8.68
CA ALA A 589 -1.17 -21.10 -10.02
C ALA A 589 -2.61 -20.67 -10.34
N MET A 590 -3.62 -21.35 -9.80
CA MET A 590 -5.03 -20.98 -9.93
C MET A 590 -5.32 -19.66 -9.21
N ILE A 591 -4.87 -19.51 -7.95
CA ILE A 591 -5.01 -18.26 -7.19
C ILE A 591 -4.32 -17.12 -7.94
N ALA A 592 -3.11 -17.34 -8.45
CA ALA A 592 -2.35 -16.33 -9.20
C ALA A 592 -3.08 -15.90 -10.48
N ARG A 593 -3.69 -16.84 -11.22
CA ARG A 593 -4.49 -16.54 -12.40
C ARG A 593 -5.69 -15.65 -12.05
N ASP A 594 -6.45 -16.03 -11.03
CA ASP A 594 -7.70 -15.36 -10.69
C ASP A 594 -7.46 -13.90 -10.25
N ILE A 595 -6.41 -13.65 -9.46
CA ILE A 595 -6.01 -12.28 -9.06
C ILE A 595 -5.50 -11.49 -10.29
N SER A 596 -4.73 -12.12 -11.18
CA SER A 596 -4.21 -11.47 -12.40
C SER A 596 -5.34 -11.12 -13.38
N GLU A 597 -6.31 -12.03 -13.57
CA GLU A 597 -7.49 -11.78 -14.37
C GLU A 597 -8.37 -10.68 -13.77
N ALA A 598 -8.57 -10.67 -12.44
CA ALA A 598 -9.29 -9.58 -11.77
C ALA A 598 -8.62 -8.23 -12.02
N ALA A 599 -7.29 -8.16 -11.96
CA ALA A 599 -6.53 -6.94 -12.19
C ALA A 599 -6.76 -6.35 -13.59
N SER A 600 -6.98 -7.18 -14.62
CA SER A 600 -7.20 -6.72 -15.99
C SER A 600 -8.47 -5.88 -16.17
N TYR A 601 -9.44 -6.00 -15.28
CA TYR A 601 -10.67 -5.22 -15.27
C TYR A 601 -10.52 -3.85 -14.59
N PHE A 602 -9.55 -3.71 -13.67
CA PHE A 602 -9.34 -2.43 -13.00
C PHE A 602 -8.56 -1.44 -13.86
N ALA A 603 -8.83 -0.15 -13.67
CA ALA A 603 -8.17 0.91 -14.43
C ALA A 603 -6.64 0.80 -14.32
N PHE A 604 -5.96 0.81 -15.46
CA PHE A 604 -4.50 0.71 -15.57
C PHE A 604 -3.89 -0.59 -15.01
N TYR A 605 -4.64 -1.69 -14.91
CA TYR A 605 -4.20 -2.95 -14.27
C TYR A 605 -3.81 -2.76 -12.79
N ARG A 606 -4.39 -1.76 -12.11
CA ARG A 606 -4.07 -1.45 -10.73
C ARG A 606 -4.99 -2.19 -9.78
N LEU A 607 -4.43 -3.16 -9.05
CA LEU A 607 -5.16 -3.86 -8.00
C LEU A 607 -5.55 -2.89 -6.87
N PRO A 608 -6.83 -2.79 -6.52
CA PRO A 608 -7.23 -2.09 -5.31
C PRO A 608 -6.83 -2.89 -4.06
N GLU A 609 -6.86 -2.25 -2.91
CA GLU A 609 -6.64 -2.88 -1.61
C GLU A 609 -7.46 -4.17 -1.45
N LEU A 610 -8.74 -4.09 -1.80
CA LEU A 610 -9.69 -5.22 -1.80
C LEU A 610 -10.81 -4.96 -2.81
N TYR A 611 -11.52 -6.01 -3.13
CA TYR A 611 -12.73 -5.95 -3.93
C TYR A 611 -13.79 -6.94 -3.40
N ALA A 612 -15.04 -6.72 -3.81
CA ALA A 612 -16.17 -7.49 -3.31
C ALA A 612 -16.02 -8.98 -3.64
N GLY A 613 -16.36 -9.83 -2.66
CA GLY A 613 -16.33 -11.29 -2.82
C GLY A 613 -17.49 -11.89 -3.61
N ILE A 614 -18.04 -11.14 -4.57
CA ILE A 614 -19.11 -11.61 -5.44
C ILE A 614 -18.61 -12.75 -6.32
N ARG A 615 -19.43 -13.79 -6.48
CA ARG A 615 -19.10 -14.95 -7.31
C ARG A 615 -18.91 -14.54 -8.78
N ARG A 616 -17.87 -15.07 -9.40
CA ARG A 616 -17.61 -14.93 -10.83
C ARG A 616 -18.67 -15.70 -11.62
N GLU A 617 -19.40 -15.00 -12.47
CA GLU A 617 -20.40 -15.53 -13.38
C GLU A 617 -20.17 -14.96 -14.78
N LYS A 618 -20.77 -15.59 -15.80
CA LYS A 618 -20.65 -15.12 -17.18
C LYS A 618 -21.21 -13.71 -17.32
N GLY A 619 -20.36 -12.77 -17.74
CA GLY A 619 -20.74 -11.37 -17.91
C GLY A 619 -20.54 -10.48 -16.68
N ASN A 620 -20.15 -11.05 -15.53
CA ASN A 620 -19.76 -10.29 -14.35
C ASN A 620 -18.27 -9.87 -14.39
N PHE A 621 -17.95 -8.87 -13.61
CA PHE A 621 -16.58 -8.37 -13.41
C PHE A 621 -16.34 -8.13 -11.90
N PRO A 622 -15.08 -8.06 -11.45
CA PRO A 622 -14.79 -7.78 -10.05
C PRO A 622 -15.25 -6.36 -9.68
N VAL A 623 -15.84 -6.21 -8.50
CA VAL A 623 -16.40 -4.95 -8.02
C VAL A 623 -15.47 -4.37 -6.96
N GLN A 624 -14.89 -3.20 -7.22
CA GLN A 624 -14.03 -2.53 -6.26
C GLN A 624 -14.81 -2.17 -4.98
N TYR A 625 -14.17 -2.35 -3.82
CA TYR A 625 -14.69 -1.82 -2.56
C TYR A 625 -14.61 -0.28 -2.56
N LEU A 626 -15.70 0.39 -2.21
CA LEU A 626 -15.83 1.85 -2.36
C LEU A 626 -14.77 2.64 -1.56
N GLY A 627 -14.36 2.15 -0.39
CA GLY A 627 -13.35 2.77 0.46
C GLY A 627 -11.93 2.23 0.29
N ALA A 628 -11.68 1.38 -0.73
CA ALA A 628 -10.37 0.79 -0.95
C ALA A 628 -9.30 1.84 -1.29
N ASN A 629 -8.12 1.66 -0.76
CA ASN A 629 -6.96 2.42 -1.20
C ASN A 629 -6.52 1.97 -2.60
N VAL A 630 -6.16 2.94 -3.45
CA VAL A 630 -5.71 2.72 -4.82
C VAL A 630 -4.70 3.81 -5.19
N PRO A 631 -3.39 3.53 -5.19
CA PRO A 631 -2.74 2.24 -4.93
C PRO A 631 -2.69 1.83 -3.46
N GLN A 632 -2.55 0.51 -3.25
CA GLN A 632 -2.24 -0.09 -1.96
C GLN A 632 -0.98 -0.95 -2.10
N ALA A 633 -0.01 -0.77 -1.21
CA ALA A 633 1.31 -1.38 -1.34
C ALA A 633 1.27 -2.91 -1.30
N TRP A 634 0.55 -3.50 -0.34
CA TRP A 634 0.47 -4.95 -0.26
C TRP A 634 -0.41 -5.60 -1.33
N ALA A 635 -1.33 -4.84 -1.96
CA ALA A 635 -2.05 -5.32 -3.13
C ALA A 635 -1.13 -5.34 -4.38
N ALA A 636 -0.38 -4.27 -4.62
CA ALA A 636 0.64 -4.24 -5.67
C ALA A 636 1.72 -5.30 -5.45
N GLY A 637 2.22 -5.43 -4.21
CA GLY A 637 3.22 -6.40 -3.82
C GLY A 637 2.75 -7.86 -3.93
N SER A 638 1.44 -8.13 -3.83
CA SER A 638 0.90 -9.48 -3.98
C SER A 638 1.23 -10.11 -5.33
N VAL A 639 1.33 -9.31 -6.39
CA VAL A 639 1.73 -9.75 -7.73
C VAL A 639 3.12 -10.39 -7.71
N PHE A 640 4.02 -9.85 -6.90
CA PHE A 640 5.37 -10.38 -6.74
C PHE A 640 5.38 -11.68 -5.94
N HIS A 641 4.55 -11.80 -4.88
CA HIS A 641 4.34 -13.06 -4.17
C HIS A 641 3.77 -14.15 -5.07
N LEU A 642 2.76 -13.82 -5.88
CA LEU A 642 2.15 -14.77 -6.82
C LEU A 642 3.15 -15.26 -7.87
N LEU A 643 3.98 -14.38 -8.42
CA LEU A 643 5.06 -14.77 -9.34
C LEU A 643 6.13 -15.60 -8.61
N ARG A 644 6.52 -15.21 -7.39
CA ARG A 644 7.45 -15.98 -6.57
C ARG A 644 6.90 -17.39 -6.30
N ALA A 645 5.60 -17.53 -6.05
CA ALA A 645 4.95 -18.83 -5.86
C ALA A 645 4.99 -19.69 -7.13
N ILE A 646 4.83 -19.12 -8.32
CA ILE A 646 4.90 -19.84 -9.59
C ILE A 646 6.35 -20.22 -9.93
N LEU A 647 7.30 -19.30 -9.76
CA LEU A 647 8.69 -19.48 -10.16
C LEU A 647 9.54 -20.23 -9.11
N GLY A 648 9.06 -20.32 -7.88
CA GLY A 648 9.74 -20.99 -6.78
C GLY A 648 11.06 -20.36 -6.40
N LEU A 649 11.10 -19.03 -6.36
CA LEU A 649 12.33 -18.30 -6.07
C LEU A 649 12.58 -18.25 -4.55
N ASP A 650 13.78 -18.67 -4.15
CA ASP A 650 14.29 -18.53 -2.80
C ASP A 650 15.79 -18.21 -2.84
N ALA A 651 16.31 -17.48 -1.87
CA ALA A 651 17.70 -17.04 -1.89
C ALA A 651 18.43 -17.33 -0.58
N GLU A 652 19.70 -17.69 -0.71
CA GLU A 652 20.71 -17.71 0.35
C GLU A 652 21.93 -16.90 -0.12
N ALA A 653 21.76 -15.58 -0.19
CA ALA A 653 22.76 -14.69 -0.75
C ALA A 653 24.09 -14.72 0.04
N HIS A 654 24.06 -15.02 1.34
CA HIS A 654 25.26 -15.25 2.15
C HIS A 654 26.06 -16.50 1.70
N LYS A 655 25.41 -17.42 0.96
CA LYS A 655 26.05 -18.57 0.26
C LYS A 655 26.20 -18.32 -1.24
N SER A 656 25.87 -17.14 -1.73
CA SER A 656 25.81 -16.81 -3.15
C SER A 656 24.90 -17.74 -3.97
N THR A 657 23.76 -18.17 -3.41
CA THR A 657 22.85 -19.13 -4.03
C THR A 657 21.45 -18.56 -4.23
N LEU A 658 20.91 -18.76 -5.44
CA LEU A 658 19.52 -18.58 -5.80
C LEU A 658 18.91 -19.95 -6.10
N TYR A 659 17.88 -20.33 -5.36
CA TYR A 659 17.10 -21.54 -5.64
C TYR A 659 15.94 -21.20 -6.56
N VAL A 660 15.65 -22.10 -7.51
CA VAL A 660 14.53 -21.99 -8.45
C VAL A 660 13.82 -23.35 -8.56
N GLU A 661 12.50 -23.31 -8.53
CA GLU A 661 11.68 -24.52 -8.72
C GLU A 661 10.42 -24.12 -9.52
N PRO A 662 10.57 -23.81 -10.82
CA PRO A 662 9.48 -23.25 -11.62
C PRO A 662 8.36 -24.25 -11.86
N ALA A 663 7.11 -23.79 -11.75
CA ALA A 663 5.90 -24.52 -12.07
C ALA A 663 4.96 -23.63 -12.90
N LEU A 664 5.37 -23.34 -14.15
CA LEU A 664 4.64 -22.43 -15.02
C LEU A 664 3.32 -23.07 -15.48
N PRO A 665 2.18 -22.41 -15.27
CA PRO A 665 0.90 -22.82 -15.82
C PRO A 665 0.81 -22.50 -17.33
N GLU A 666 -0.20 -23.06 -18.01
CA GLU A 666 -0.40 -22.82 -19.44
C GLU A 666 -0.62 -21.35 -19.80
N TRP A 667 -1.31 -20.60 -18.95
CA TRP A 667 -1.58 -19.18 -19.16
C TRP A 667 -0.34 -18.28 -18.98
N LEU A 668 0.75 -18.80 -18.39
CA LEU A 668 2.06 -18.13 -18.27
C LEU A 668 3.14 -19.10 -18.77
N SER A 669 3.19 -19.30 -20.08
CA SER A 669 4.07 -20.28 -20.72
C SER A 669 5.54 -19.89 -20.76
N ASP A 670 5.84 -18.60 -20.63
CA ASP A 670 7.20 -18.05 -20.57
C ASP A 670 7.26 -16.78 -19.73
N ILE A 671 8.38 -16.56 -19.07
CA ILE A 671 8.72 -15.31 -18.39
C ILE A 671 10.23 -15.20 -18.22
N THR A 672 10.76 -14.01 -18.47
CA THR A 672 12.15 -13.68 -18.16
C THR A 672 12.19 -12.58 -17.11
N LEU A 673 12.92 -12.82 -16.02
CA LEU A 673 13.23 -11.79 -15.03
C LEU A 673 14.56 -11.15 -15.42
N HIS A 674 14.56 -9.84 -15.56
CA HIS A 674 15.75 -9.05 -15.82
C HIS A 674 16.16 -8.31 -14.56
N ASN A 675 17.47 -8.24 -14.30
CA ASN A 675 18.02 -7.52 -13.16
C ASN A 675 17.50 -8.02 -11.79
N LEU A 676 17.23 -9.32 -11.65
CA LEU A 676 16.89 -9.91 -10.34
C LEU A 676 18.10 -9.83 -9.42
N ARG A 677 17.97 -9.13 -8.32
CA ARG A 677 19.05 -8.91 -7.35
C ARG A 677 19.03 -9.96 -6.25
N VAL A 678 20.20 -10.58 -6.02
CA VAL A 678 20.47 -11.53 -4.93
C VAL A 678 21.81 -11.15 -4.30
N GLY A 679 21.79 -10.61 -3.10
CA GLY A 679 22.96 -10.01 -2.47
C GLY A 679 23.51 -8.85 -3.28
N THR A 680 24.78 -8.93 -3.67
CA THR A 680 25.45 -8.00 -4.56
C THR A 680 25.40 -8.40 -6.04
N ALA A 681 24.92 -9.62 -6.32
CA ALA A 681 24.77 -10.13 -7.68
C ALA A 681 23.46 -9.69 -8.32
N THR A 682 23.44 -9.61 -9.66
CA THR A 682 22.21 -9.48 -10.45
C THR A 682 22.14 -10.59 -11.48
N VAL A 683 20.93 -11.12 -11.71
CA VAL A 683 20.71 -12.25 -12.62
C VAL A 683 19.61 -11.90 -13.60
N THR A 684 19.82 -12.25 -14.87
CA THR A 684 18.76 -12.35 -15.87
C THR A 684 18.48 -13.82 -16.11
N ILE A 685 17.27 -14.26 -15.80
CA ILE A 685 16.88 -15.66 -15.85
C ILE A 685 15.58 -15.82 -16.61
N ARG A 686 15.56 -16.75 -17.55
CA ARG A 686 14.39 -17.11 -18.35
C ARG A 686 13.79 -18.41 -17.83
N PHE A 687 12.47 -18.44 -17.77
CA PHE A 687 11.66 -19.61 -17.47
C PHE A 687 10.71 -19.86 -18.63
N TRP A 688 10.51 -21.13 -19.00
CA TRP A 688 9.53 -21.48 -20.03
C TRP A 688 8.94 -22.86 -19.78
N ARG A 689 7.80 -23.10 -20.39
CA ARG A 689 7.11 -24.37 -20.35
C ARG A 689 7.48 -25.21 -21.58
N GLU A 690 7.86 -26.47 -21.34
CA GLU A 690 8.10 -27.45 -22.35
C GLU A 690 7.23 -28.69 -22.12
N GLY A 691 6.08 -28.74 -22.81
CA GLY A 691 5.01 -29.69 -22.49
C GLY A 691 4.44 -29.44 -21.08
N GLU A 692 4.51 -30.44 -20.19
CA GLU A 692 4.09 -30.31 -18.80
C GLU A 692 5.20 -29.89 -17.85
N LYS A 693 6.43 -29.76 -18.32
CA LYS A 693 7.59 -29.41 -17.50
C LYS A 693 7.94 -27.95 -17.65
N SER A 694 8.35 -27.34 -16.55
CA SER A 694 8.97 -26.02 -16.56
C SER A 694 10.49 -26.16 -16.68
N ARG A 695 11.11 -25.23 -17.40
CA ARG A 695 12.56 -25.12 -17.60
C ARG A 695 13.04 -23.74 -17.22
N TYR A 696 14.32 -23.64 -16.95
CA TYR A 696 14.95 -22.33 -16.75
C TYR A 696 16.34 -22.27 -17.38
N GLU A 697 16.80 -21.07 -17.66
CA GLU A 697 18.13 -20.76 -18.18
C GLU A 697 18.61 -19.41 -17.63
N VAL A 698 19.83 -19.37 -17.14
CA VAL A 698 20.49 -18.14 -16.75
C VAL A 698 21.10 -17.50 -18.00
N LEU A 699 20.50 -16.39 -18.46
CA LEU A 699 20.95 -15.67 -19.66
C LEU A 699 22.18 -14.79 -19.39
N SER A 700 22.24 -14.19 -18.20
CA SER A 700 23.39 -13.41 -17.75
C SER A 700 23.39 -13.27 -16.24
N ALA A 701 24.58 -13.12 -15.67
CA ALA A 701 24.75 -12.79 -14.25
C ALA A 701 25.94 -11.83 -14.09
N THR A 702 25.84 -10.95 -13.08
CA THR A 702 26.95 -10.12 -12.60
C THR A 702 27.22 -10.49 -11.14
N GLY A 703 28.51 -10.54 -10.75
CA GLY A 703 28.89 -11.03 -9.44
C GLY A 703 28.92 -12.58 -9.34
N SER A 704 29.21 -13.08 -8.14
CA SER A 704 29.25 -14.54 -7.89
C SER A 704 27.88 -15.00 -7.45
N ILE A 705 27.25 -15.90 -8.22
CA ILE A 705 25.97 -16.49 -7.89
C ILE A 705 25.84 -17.88 -8.53
N HIS A 706 25.35 -18.84 -7.77
CA HIS A 706 24.95 -20.15 -8.21
C HIS A 706 23.42 -20.22 -8.29
N VAL A 707 22.89 -20.77 -9.36
CA VAL A 707 21.45 -21.03 -9.50
C VAL A 707 21.23 -22.52 -9.43
N GLU A 708 20.46 -22.96 -8.45
CA GLU A 708 20.21 -24.37 -8.15
C GLU A 708 18.72 -24.69 -8.27
N GLU A 709 18.40 -25.87 -8.81
CA GLU A 709 17.02 -26.37 -8.82
C GLU A 709 16.65 -26.89 -7.44
N GLY A 710 15.50 -26.42 -6.91
CA GLY A 710 15.02 -26.78 -5.60
C GLY A 710 14.67 -25.57 -4.74
N ARG A 711 14.67 -25.77 -3.43
CA ARG A 711 14.40 -24.71 -2.43
C ARG A 711 15.42 -24.76 -1.30
N SER A 712 15.62 -23.64 -0.64
CA SER A 712 16.49 -23.58 0.54
C SER A 712 16.05 -24.63 1.58
N ALA A 713 17.01 -25.36 2.11
CA ALA A 713 16.79 -26.40 3.13
C ALA A 713 16.44 -25.79 4.52
N LEU A 714 15.64 -24.74 4.53
CA LEU A 714 15.09 -24.25 5.76
C LEU A 714 14.19 -25.34 6.35
N ARG A 715 14.54 -25.91 7.56
CA ARG A 715 13.44 -25.92 8.48
C ARG A 715 13.01 -27.17 9.21
N LEU A 716 13.30 -28.31 8.83
CA LEU A 716 12.80 -29.48 9.57
C LEU A 716 13.97 -30.32 10.10
N ALA A 717 14.82 -29.74 10.92
CA ALA A 717 15.71 -30.51 11.77
C ALA A 717 15.26 -30.41 13.22
#